data_b5e1c4d588f122e224672b33c110ae61
#
_entry.id   b5e1c4d588f122e224672b33c110ae61
#
_cell.length_a   1.000
_cell.length_b   1.000
_cell.length_c   1.000
_cell.angle_alpha   90.00
_cell.angle_beta   90.00
_cell.angle_gamma   90.00
#
_symmetry.space_group_name_H-M   'P 1'
#
loop_
_entity.id
_entity.type
_entity.pdbx_description
1 polymer ?
#
loop_
_entity_poly.entity_id
_entity_poly.type
_entity_poly.pdbx_seq_one_letter_code
_entity_poly.pdbx_strand_id
1 'polypeptide(L)'
;MSNHRKPHKSQEELADLFRAELTTGVGRSVKHESAPKHVSGEAIYIDDRLEFPNQLHVYARLSERAHARITRLDVTPCYQFPGVAIALTAADVPGQLDIGPVVAGDPLLADGKVEYVGQMVLAVAADSLETARKAAMAAIVEYEDLEPVLDVVEALRKRHFVLDSHQHRIGDSAAALAGAPHRLQGTLHIGGQEHFYLETQISSVMPSEDGGMIVYCSTQNPTEVQKLVAEVLGVSFNRIVIDMRRMGGGFGGKETQAAAPACLCAVVAYHTGRPAKMRLPRMEDMQITGKRHPFYVEYDVGFDDDGRLHGIQIDLAGNCGYSPDLSGSIVDRAMFHSDNAYFLGNATINGHRCKTNTASNTAYRGFGGPQGMVAIEEIMDAVARSLGKDPLEVRKLNYYGKNERNVTHYHQTVEHNLLAEMTAELEASSEYARRREEIRAFNAASPVLKKGLALTPVKFGISFTATFLNQAGALIHIYTDGSIHLNHGGTEMGQGLNTKVAQVVAEVFQVDVERIQITATNTDKVPNTSPTAASSGTDLNGKAAQNAAETIKRRLVEFAARHWKVSEEDIEFRNNQVRIRELILPFEELVQQAYFGQVSLSSTGFYRTPKIFYDREQALGRPFYYFAYGAACSEVIVDTLTGEYRMLRTDILHDVGDSLNPAIDIGQVEGGFVQGMGWLTMEELVWNAKGKLMTSGPASYKIPAVADMPLDLRVKLLENRKNPEQTVFHSKAVGEPPFMLGISVWCAIKDAVASLADYRAQPAIDAPATPERVLWGVEQMRRLKAAQAQAADAAVEPA
;
A
#
# COMPACT_ATOMS: atom_id res chain seq x y z
N MET A 1 -13.56 12.28 -49.21
CA MET A 1 -12.73 11.34 -48.38
C MET A 1 -11.34 11.36 -48.97
N SER A 2 -10.41 12.09 -48.41
CA SER A 2 -9.03 12.19 -48.94
C SER A 2 -8.26 10.92 -48.54
N ASN A 3 -7.95 10.10 -49.55
CA ASN A 3 -7.09 8.94 -49.43
C ASN A 3 -5.66 9.41 -49.16
N HIS A 4 -5.26 9.67 -47.89
CA HIS A 4 -3.87 9.70 -47.53
C HIS A 4 -3.38 8.25 -47.35
N ARG A 5 -3.12 7.56 -48.49
CA ARG A 5 -2.37 6.32 -48.47
C ARG A 5 -0.95 6.68 -48.04
N LYS A 6 -0.55 6.21 -46.83
CA LYS A 6 0.87 6.16 -46.48
C LYS A 6 1.62 5.44 -47.60
N PRO A 7 2.82 5.87 -47.99
CA PRO A 7 3.60 5.15 -49.02
C PRO A 7 3.78 3.68 -48.59
N HIS A 8 3.47 2.74 -49.47
CA HIS A 8 3.73 1.32 -49.26
C HIS A 8 5.22 1.10 -49.12
N LYS A 9 5.64 0.60 -47.94
CA LYS A 9 7.04 0.17 -47.73
C LYS A 9 7.35 -1.03 -48.63
N SER A 10 8.57 -1.11 -49.15
CA SER A 10 9.05 -2.27 -49.88
C SER A 10 9.19 -3.49 -48.94
N GLN A 11 9.20 -4.71 -49.52
CA GLN A 11 9.44 -5.92 -48.75
C GLN A 11 10.81 -5.91 -48.05
N GLU A 12 11.81 -5.27 -48.65
CA GLU A 12 13.13 -5.11 -48.09
C GLU A 12 13.09 -4.18 -46.85
N GLU A 13 12.42 -3.03 -46.91
CA GLU A 13 12.20 -2.13 -45.79
C GLU A 13 11.40 -2.81 -44.64
N LEU A 14 10.41 -3.62 -44.99
CA LEU A 14 9.65 -4.40 -43.99
C LEU A 14 10.51 -5.49 -43.37
N ALA A 15 11.38 -6.13 -44.12
CA ALA A 15 12.29 -7.14 -43.59
C ALA A 15 13.35 -6.54 -42.64
N ASP A 16 13.82 -5.34 -42.92
CA ASP A 16 14.74 -4.63 -42.01
C ASP A 16 14.05 -4.25 -40.71
N LEU A 17 12.84 -3.72 -40.79
CA LEU A 17 12.01 -3.44 -39.60
C LEU A 17 11.71 -4.70 -38.80
N PHE A 18 11.42 -5.81 -39.47
CA PHE A 18 11.15 -7.09 -38.78
C PHE A 18 12.38 -7.63 -38.05
N ARG A 19 13.60 -7.39 -38.54
CA ARG A 19 14.84 -7.81 -37.87
C ARG A 19 15.16 -6.99 -36.64
N ALA A 20 14.69 -5.76 -36.55
CA ALA A 20 14.90 -4.89 -35.40
C ALA A 20 14.15 -5.43 -34.14
N GLU A 21 14.70 -5.09 -32.98
CA GLU A 21 14.02 -5.43 -31.71
C GLU A 21 12.95 -4.40 -31.37
N LEU A 22 11.88 -4.87 -30.70
CA LEU A 22 10.89 -4.00 -30.11
C LEU A 22 11.53 -3.21 -28.92
N THR A 23 11.50 -1.89 -29.02
CA THR A 23 12.15 -1.02 -28.02
C THR A 23 11.23 -0.62 -26.87
N THR A 24 9.93 -0.91 -26.96
CA THR A 24 8.91 -0.50 -26.01
C THR A 24 8.21 -1.66 -25.31
N GLY A 25 8.69 -2.89 -25.53
CA GLY A 25 8.17 -4.11 -24.92
C GLY A 25 8.53 -4.27 -23.45
N VAL A 26 8.24 -5.46 -22.93
CA VAL A 26 8.57 -5.84 -21.54
C VAL A 26 10.09 -5.81 -21.31
N GLY A 27 10.50 -5.38 -20.12
CA GLY A 27 11.92 -5.24 -19.75
C GLY A 27 12.59 -3.96 -20.26
N ARG A 28 11.86 -3.10 -20.95
CA ARG A 28 12.35 -1.80 -21.42
C ARG A 28 11.86 -0.67 -20.52
N SER A 29 12.72 0.33 -20.29
CA SER A 29 12.39 1.52 -19.50
C SER A 29 11.55 2.51 -20.34
N VAL A 30 10.28 2.20 -20.51
CA VAL A 30 9.30 3.09 -21.14
C VAL A 30 8.85 4.14 -20.14
N LYS A 31 8.69 5.39 -20.59
CA LYS A 31 8.19 6.49 -19.74
C LYS A 31 6.77 6.19 -19.27
N HIS A 32 6.46 6.58 -18.05
CA HIS A 32 5.12 6.53 -17.51
C HIS A 32 4.15 7.26 -18.46
N GLU A 33 3.01 6.64 -18.80
CA GLU A 33 2.09 7.10 -19.85
C GLU A 33 1.51 8.50 -19.60
N SER A 34 1.43 8.90 -18.33
CA SER A 34 0.95 10.21 -17.93
C SER A 34 2.07 11.24 -17.68
N ALA A 35 3.35 10.84 -17.68
CA ALA A 35 4.45 11.75 -17.34
C ALA A 35 4.51 13.01 -18.24
N PRO A 36 4.39 12.93 -19.57
CA PRO A 36 4.31 14.12 -20.40
C PRO A 36 3.12 15.03 -20.07
N LYS A 37 1.97 14.42 -19.74
CA LYS A 37 0.74 15.15 -19.40
C LYS A 37 0.85 15.87 -18.06
N HIS A 38 1.58 15.30 -17.09
CA HIS A 38 1.82 15.96 -15.80
C HIS A 38 2.66 17.23 -15.95
N VAL A 39 3.71 17.18 -16.73
CA VAL A 39 4.61 18.34 -16.90
C VAL A 39 4.06 19.39 -17.87
N SER A 40 3.14 19.02 -18.78
CA SER A 40 2.46 19.96 -19.68
C SER A 40 1.19 20.55 -19.08
N GLY A 41 0.69 20.01 -17.95
CA GLY A 41 -0.60 20.40 -17.38
C GLY A 41 -1.83 19.78 -18.07
N GLU A 42 -1.64 18.82 -18.97
CA GLU A 42 -2.72 18.13 -19.68
C GLU A 42 -3.33 16.96 -18.87
N ALA A 43 -2.69 16.57 -17.77
CA ALA A 43 -3.21 15.50 -16.92
C ALA A 43 -4.46 15.98 -16.18
N ILE A 44 -5.61 15.41 -16.49
CA ILE A 44 -6.90 15.75 -15.87
C ILE A 44 -7.16 14.82 -14.69
N TYR A 45 -7.32 15.42 -13.51
CA TYR A 45 -7.85 14.79 -12.30
C TYR A 45 -9.35 15.08 -12.14
N ILE A 46 -9.99 14.52 -11.11
CA ILE A 46 -11.43 14.71 -10.96
C ILE A 46 -11.78 16.18 -10.70
N ASP A 47 -10.96 16.90 -9.94
CA ASP A 47 -11.19 18.31 -9.65
C ASP A 47 -11.00 19.23 -10.87
N ASP A 48 -10.20 18.80 -11.85
CA ASP A 48 -9.94 19.53 -13.09
C ASP A 48 -11.05 19.38 -14.14
N ARG A 49 -12.01 18.47 -13.91
CA ARG A 49 -13.13 18.29 -14.81
C ARG A 49 -14.03 19.52 -14.77
N LEU A 50 -14.48 19.93 -15.94
CA LEU A 50 -15.46 21.02 -16.02
C LEU A 50 -16.72 20.65 -15.22
N GLU A 51 -17.24 21.61 -14.48
CA GLU A 51 -18.46 21.44 -13.71
C GLU A 51 -19.66 21.23 -14.64
N PHE A 52 -20.53 20.32 -14.24
CA PHE A 52 -21.77 20.09 -14.95
C PHE A 52 -22.74 21.27 -14.76
N PRO A 53 -23.60 21.54 -15.75
CA PRO A 53 -24.65 22.55 -15.57
C PRO A 53 -25.47 22.28 -14.31
N ASN A 54 -25.72 23.31 -13.51
CA ASN A 54 -26.47 23.22 -12.25
C ASN A 54 -25.88 22.27 -11.19
N GLN A 55 -24.58 22.01 -11.24
CA GLN A 55 -23.90 21.18 -10.25
C GLN A 55 -24.03 21.75 -8.85
N LEU A 56 -24.27 20.88 -7.88
CA LEU A 56 -24.27 21.19 -6.46
C LEU A 56 -22.91 20.84 -5.83
N HIS A 57 -22.52 21.65 -4.85
CA HIS A 57 -21.35 21.39 -4.01
C HIS A 57 -21.82 20.86 -2.65
N VAL A 58 -21.24 19.75 -2.23
CA VAL A 58 -21.59 19.06 -0.98
C VAL A 58 -20.54 19.34 0.09
N TYR A 59 -21.00 19.71 1.28
CA TYR A 59 -20.15 19.89 2.44
C TYR A 59 -20.76 19.18 3.66
N ALA A 60 -19.95 18.39 4.39
CA ALA A 60 -20.40 17.69 5.59
C ALA A 60 -20.05 18.45 6.87
N ARG A 61 -20.99 18.58 7.80
CA ARG A 61 -20.73 19.03 9.18
C ARG A 61 -20.10 17.90 9.98
N LEU A 62 -18.96 18.16 10.57
CA LEU A 62 -18.20 17.20 11.36
C LEU A 62 -18.49 17.30 12.84
N SER A 63 -18.44 16.17 13.56
CA SER A 63 -18.51 16.12 15.00
C SER A 63 -17.28 16.77 15.65
N GLU A 64 -17.52 17.54 16.69
CA GLU A 64 -16.49 18.11 17.56
C GLU A 64 -16.28 17.26 18.83
N ARG A 65 -16.98 16.12 18.95
CA ARG A 65 -16.95 15.21 20.09
C ARG A 65 -16.34 13.87 19.68
N ALA A 66 -15.51 13.33 20.56
CA ALA A 66 -14.92 12.02 20.37
C ALA A 66 -15.91 10.88 20.66
N HIS A 67 -16.81 11.09 21.62
CA HIS A 67 -17.86 10.15 21.97
C HIS A 67 -19.03 10.90 22.62
N ALA A 68 -20.19 10.91 21.98
CA ALA A 68 -21.36 11.61 22.50
C ALA A 68 -22.65 11.09 21.87
N ARG A 69 -23.78 11.20 22.60
CA ARG A 69 -25.11 11.09 21.99
C ARG A 69 -25.49 12.41 21.36
N ILE A 70 -26.14 12.36 20.21
CA ILE A 70 -26.76 13.52 19.57
C ILE A 70 -28.15 13.67 20.20
N THR A 71 -28.34 14.70 21.02
CA THR A 71 -29.63 14.95 21.73
C THR A 71 -30.56 15.83 20.90
N ARG A 72 -30.02 16.63 19.99
CA ARG A 72 -30.75 17.43 19.00
C ARG A 72 -29.97 17.60 17.72
N LEU A 73 -30.65 17.40 16.60
CA LEU A 73 -30.15 17.71 15.26
C LEU A 73 -31.24 18.46 14.50
N ASP A 74 -30.98 19.74 14.19
CA ASP A 74 -31.94 20.61 13.50
C ASP A 74 -31.25 21.29 12.32
N VAL A 75 -31.66 20.87 11.12
CA VAL A 75 -31.13 21.36 9.84
C VAL A 75 -31.93 22.55 9.29
N THR A 76 -33.02 22.96 9.95
CA THR A 76 -33.88 24.08 9.49
C THR A 76 -33.08 25.36 9.21
N PRO A 77 -32.09 25.76 10.04
CA PRO A 77 -31.31 26.97 9.80
C PRO A 77 -30.49 26.91 8.50
N CYS A 78 -30.18 25.71 7.96
CA CYS A 78 -29.43 25.57 6.71
C CYS A 78 -30.17 26.22 5.53
N TYR A 79 -31.50 26.13 5.53
CA TYR A 79 -32.36 26.63 4.44
C TYR A 79 -32.52 28.15 4.43
N GLN A 80 -31.99 28.87 5.44
CA GLN A 80 -31.94 30.32 5.44
C GLN A 80 -30.87 30.89 4.48
N PHE A 81 -29.99 30.05 3.99
CA PHE A 81 -28.94 30.46 3.05
C PHE A 81 -29.41 30.29 1.59
N PRO A 82 -29.51 31.38 0.80
CA PRO A 82 -29.88 31.29 -0.60
C PRO A 82 -28.90 30.37 -1.36
N GLY A 83 -29.47 29.52 -2.21
CA GLY A 83 -28.70 28.53 -2.99
C GLY A 83 -28.52 27.17 -2.32
N VAL A 84 -29.00 26.97 -1.09
CA VAL A 84 -29.09 25.64 -0.49
C VAL A 84 -30.20 24.84 -1.17
N ALA A 85 -29.84 23.69 -1.72
CA ALA A 85 -30.80 22.78 -2.36
C ALA A 85 -31.33 21.74 -1.38
N ILE A 86 -30.46 21.17 -0.54
CA ILE A 86 -30.83 20.14 0.45
C ILE A 86 -29.85 20.11 1.61
N ALA A 87 -30.36 19.78 2.80
CA ALA A 87 -29.59 19.41 3.96
C ALA A 87 -29.98 17.99 4.38
N LEU A 88 -29.02 17.06 4.39
CA LEU A 88 -29.19 15.62 4.60
C LEU A 88 -28.76 15.22 6.01
N THR A 89 -29.55 14.33 6.60
CA THR A 89 -29.24 13.60 7.84
C THR A 89 -29.22 12.09 7.56
N ALA A 90 -28.91 11.27 8.55
CA ALA A 90 -28.97 9.81 8.41
C ALA A 90 -30.37 9.32 7.95
N ALA A 91 -31.44 9.99 8.32
CA ALA A 91 -32.81 9.64 7.95
C ALA A 91 -33.13 9.86 6.46
N ASP A 92 -32.33 10.64 5.74
CA ASP A 92 -32.54 10.98 4.34
C ASP A 92 -31.84 9.99 3.40
N VAL A 93 -31.11 9.00 3.90
CA VAL A 93 -30.45 7.96 3.13
C VAL A 93 -31.51 6.95 2.66
N PRO A 94 -31.73 6.78 1.33
CA PRO A 94 -32.88 6.02 0.84
C PRO A 94 -32.72 4.49 0.97
N GLY A 95 -31.50 3.98 1.07
CA GLY A 95 -31.17 2.55 1.21
C GLY A 95 -30.44 2.24 2.52
N GLN A 96 -29.27 1.61 2.41
CA GLN A 96 -28.47 1.26 3.58
C GLN A 96 -27.67 2.48 4.07
N LEU A 97 -27.76 2.78 5.35
CA LEU A 97 -26.98 3.84 5.97
C LEU A 97 -25.50 3.43 6.16
N ASP A 98 -25.27 2.15 6.40
CA ASP A 98 -23.95 1.60 6.69
C ASP A 98 -23.16 1.36 5.38
N ILE A 99 -21.96 1.89 5.31
CA ILE A 99 -21.03 1.75 4.18
C ILE A 99 -19.78 0.95 4.54
N GLY A 100 -19.83 0.16 5.61
CA GLY A 100 -18.75 -0.74 6.02
C GLY A 100 -18.40 -1.71 4.88
N PRO A 101 -17.14 -1.77 4.42
CA PRO A 101 -16.78 -2.51 3.20
C PRO A 101 -16.85 -4.02 3.38
N VAL A 102 -16.46 -4.52 4.57
CA VAL A 102 -16.36 -5.95 4.91
C VAL A 102 -17.32 -6.32 6.04
N VAL A 103 -17.33 -5.51 7.08
CA VAL A 103 -18.16 -5.68 8.29
C VAL A 103 -18.88 -4.37 8.54
N ALA A 104 -20.17 -4.45 8.86
CA ALA A 104 -20.98 -3.29 9.20
C ALA A 104 -20.42 -2.55 10.44
N GLY A 105 -20.64 -1.24 10.49
CA GLY A 105 -20.22 -0.39 11.62
C GLY A 105 -19.73 1.00 11.18
N ASP A 106 -19.81 1.32 9.89
CA ASP A 106 -19.42 2.60 9.30
C ASP A 106 -20.63 3.35 8.72
N PRO A 107 -21.47 4.01 9.55
CA PRO A 107 -22.59 4.78 9.02
C PRO A 107 -22.10 5.98 8.21
N LEU A 108 -22.72 6.20 7.03
CA LEU A 108 -22.41 7.32 6.13
C LEU A 108 -22.56 8.69 6.80
N LEU A 109 -23.58 8.83 7.63
CA LEU A 109 -23.82 9.95 8.52
C LEU A 109 -24.13 9.40 9.92
N ALA A 110 -23.68 10.10 10.95
CA ALA A 110 -23.94 9.69 12.35
C ALA A 110 -25.43 9.62 12.64
N ASP A 111 -25.87 8.53 13.25
CA ASP A 111 -27.24 8.26 13.68
C ASP A 111 -27.32 8.17 15.21
N GLY A 112 -27.84 9.20 15.84
CA GLY A 112 -28.05 9.27 17.29
C GLY A 112 -26.78 9.32 18.14
N LYS A 113 -25.60 9.00 17.60
CA LYS A 113 -24.34 8.96 18.32
C LYS A 113 -23.15 9.31 17.43
N VAL A 114 -22.16 9.98 17.98
CA VAL A 114 -20.85 10.18 17.37
C VAL A 114 -19.77 9.43 18.15
N GLU A 115 -18.79 8.87 17.45
CA GLU A 115 -17.77 8.00 18.03
C GLU A 115 -16.33 8.48 17.78
N TYR A 116 -16.14 9.59 17.03
CA TYR A 116 -14.84 10.25 16.90
C TYR A 116 -14.99 11.73 16.50
N VAL A 117 -13.96 12.53 16.77
CA VAL A 117 -13.88 13.90 16.29
C VAL A 117 -13.61 13.89 14.78
N GLY A 118 -14.54 14.40 14.00
CA GLY A 118 -14.48 14.38 12.54
C GLY A 118 -15.54 13.50 11.89
N GLN A 119 -16.34 12.74 12.64
CA GLN A 119 -17.45 11.96 12.09
C GLN A 119 -18.48 12.89 11.45
N MET A 120 -18.93 12.55 10.24
CA MET A 120 -19.92 13.31 9.51
C MET A 120 -21.30 13.17 10.17
N VAL A 121 -21.93 14.31 10.55
CA VAL A 121 -23.21 14.34 11.25
C VAL A 121 -24.37 14.66 10.30
N LEU A 122 -24.14 15.58 9.38
CA LEU A 122 -25.08 16.00 8.34
C LEU A 122 -24.30 16.47 7.12
N ALA A 123 -24.94 16.54 5.97
CA ALA A 123 -24.38 17.11 4.75
C ALA A 123 -25.31 18.14 4.13
N VAL A 124 -24.77 19.23 3.62
CA VAL A 124 -25.51 20.26 2.90
C VAL A 124 -25.01 20.36 1.48
N ALA A 125 -25.95 20.44 0.53
CA ALA A 125 -25.67 20.69 -0.87
C ALA A 125 -26.22 22.06 -1.31
N ALA A 126 -25.36 22.86 -1.95
CA ALA A 126 -25.70 24.20 -2.40
C ALA A 126 -25.03 24.52 -3.75
N ASP A 127 -25.41 25.65 -4.35
CA ASP A 127 -24.88 26.14 -5.62
C ASP A 127 -23.38 26.55 -5.54
N SER A 128 -22.82 26.67 -4.33
CA SER A 128 -21.39 26.86 -4.12
C SER A 128 -20.93 26.15 -2.86
N LEU A 129 -19.63 25.76 -2.84
CA LEU A 129 -19.00 25.14 -1.66
C LEU A 129 -19.04 26.05 -0.43
N GLU A 130 -18.85 27.37 -0.62
CA GLU A 130 -18.90 28.32 0.50
C GLU A 130 -20.29 28.43 1.11
N THR A 131 -21.34 28.44 0.28
CA THR A 131 -22.73 28.43 0.76
C THR A 131 -23.04 27.12 1.50
N ALA A 132 -22.69 25.97 0.93
CA ALA A 132 -22.86 24.67 1.56
C ALA A 132 -22.19 24.62 2.94
N ARG A 133 -20.95 25.10 3.03
CA ARG A 133 -20.16 25.15 4.28
C ARG A 133 -20.82 26.06 5.34
N LYS A 134 -21.17 27.30 4.97
CA LYS A 134 -21.82 28.24 5.90
C LYS A 134 -23.16 27.69 6.41
N ALA A 135 -23.95 27.11 5.51
CA ALA A 135 -25.23 26.53 5.85
C ALA A 135 -25.08 25.31 6.78
N ALA A 136 -24.14 24.41 6.47
CA ALA A 136 -23.87 23.26 7.33
C ALA A 136 -23.44 23.67 8.75
N MET A 137 -22.65 24.73 8.87
CA MET A 137 -22.24 25.27 10.18
C MET A 137 -23.36 25.96 10.94
N ALA A 138 -24.46 26.38 10.30
CA ALA A 138 -25.63 26.97 10.92
C ALA A 138 -26.59 25.93 11.52
N ALA A 139 -26.49 24.66 11.15
CA ALA A 139 -27.28 23.58 11.74
C ALA A 139 -27.07 23.54 13.27
N ILE A 140 -28.11 23.21 14.03
CA ILE A 140 -28.03 23.07 15.47
C ILE A 140 -27.77 21.61 15.82
N VAL A 141 -26.64 21.35 16.47
CA VAL A 141 -26.28 20.02 16.96
C VAL A 141 -25.95 20.10 18.44
N GLU A 142 -26.72 19.41 19.27
CA GLU A 142 -26.52 19.35 20.71
C GLU A 142 -26.09 17.94 21.12
N TYR A 143 -25.16 17.85 22.07
CA TYR A 143 -24.54 16.59 22.45
C TYR A 143 -24.66 16.34 23.96
N GLU A 144 -24.81 15.07 24.34
CA GLU A 144 -24.54 14.54 25.66
C GLU A 144 -23.22 13.78 25.59
N ASP A 145 -22.17 14.32 26.24
CA ASP A 145 -20.83 13.72 26.19
C ASP A 145 -20.81 12.35 26.89
N LEU A 146 -20.12 11.41 26.30
CA LEU A 146 -19.80 10.07 26.80
C LEU A 146 -18.29 9.96 27.00
N GLU A 147 -17.86 9.06 27.89
CA GLU A 147 -16.44 8.82 28.12
C GLU A 147 -15.77 8.18 26.85
N PRO A 148 -14.76 8.79 26.23
CA PRO A 148 -14.07 8.22 25.10
C PRO A 148 -12.91 7.33 25.56
N VAL A 149 -12.63 6.28 24.79
CA VAL A 149 -11.39 5.50 24.88
C VAL A 149 -10.51 5.94 23.71
N LEU A 150 -9.37 6.58 24.00
CA LEU A 150 -8.48 7.17 22.99
C LEU A 150 -7.15 6.41 22.85
N ASP A 151 -6.79 5.63 23.84
CA ASP A 151 -5.52 4.93 23.94
C ASP A 151 -5.68 3.43 23.66
N VAL A 152 -4.77 2.85 22.85
CA VAL A 152 -4.82 1.44 22.45
C VAL A 152 -4.54 0.50 23.62
N VAL A 153 -3.67 0.90 24.58
CA VAL A 153 -3.33 0.09 25.75
C VAL A 153 -4.53 0.04 26.71
N GLU A 154 -5.24 1.18 26.86
CA GLU A 154 -6.47 1.24 27.61
C GLU A 154 -7.56 0.34 26.98
N ALA A 155 -7.74 0.42 25.65
CA ALA A 155 -8.68 -0.41 24.93
C ALA A 155 -8.35 -1.91 25.07
N LEU A 156 -7.08 -2.28 24.98
CA LEU A 156 -6.59 -3.65 25.20
C LEU A 156 -6.93 -4.15 26.61
N ARG A 157 -6.61 -3.37 27.63
CA ARG A 157 -6.90 -3.72 29.03
C ARG A 157 -8.39 -3.85 29.34
N LYS A 158 -9.20 -2.96 28.76
CA LYS A 158 -10.66 -3.03 28.84
C LYS A 158 -11.28 -4.12 27.96
N ARG A 159 -10.50 -4.79 27.11
CA ARG A 159 -10.97 -5.73 26.10
C ARG A 159 -12.02 -5.11 25.18
N HIS A 160 -11.83 -3.83 24.86
CA HIS A 160 -12.71 -3.07 23.97
C HIS A 160 -12.26 -3.25 22.53
N PHE A 161 -12.93 -4.14 21.81
CA PHE A 161 -12.53 -4.59 20.47
C PHE A 161 -13.63 -4.30 19.45
N VAL A 162 -13.23 -4.00 18.19
CA VAL A 162 -14.15 -3.91 17.05
C VAL A 162 -14.45 -5.29 16.45
N LEU A 163 -13.52 -6.23 16.59
CA LEU A 163 -13.60 -7.63 16.14
C LEU A 163 -12.87 -8.52 17.13
N ASP A 164 -13.21 -9.81 17.14
CA ASP A 164 -12.56 -10.80 17.99
C ASP A 164 -11.04 -10.89 17.71
N SER A 165 -10.30 -11.16 18.79
CA SER A 165 -8.86 -11.44 18.70
C SER A 165 -8.61 -12.74 17.95
N HIS A 166 -7.46 -12.80 17.27
CA HIS A 166 -7.04 -13.99 16.52
C HIS A 166 -5.66 -14.43 16.96
N GLN A 167 -5.32 -15.71 16.79
CA GLN A 167 -4.05 -16.30 17.21
C GLN A 167 -3.45 -17.15 16.09
N HIS A 168 -2.16 -16.96 15.82
CA HIS A 168 -1.33 -17.90 15.08
C HIS A 168 -0.47 -18.69 16.07
N ARG A 169 -0.31 -20.00 15.84
CA ARG A 169 0.48 -20.87 16.73
C ARG A 169 1.21 -21.94 15.94
N ILE A 170 2.50 -22.13 16.27
CA ILE A 170 3.30 -23.26 15.81
C ILE A 170 4.15 -23.78 16.97
N GLY A 171 4.31 -25.09 17.08
CA GLY A 171 5.07 -25.72 18.17
C GLY A 171 4.51 -25.43 19.57
N ASP A 172 5.38 -25.41 20.55
CA ASP A 172 5.07 -25.09 21.96
C ASP A 172 5.97 -23.94 22.45
N SER A 173 5.46 -22.70 22.25
CA SER A 173 6.19 -21.50 22.65
C SER A 173 6.40 -21.40 24.16
N ALA A 174 5.45 -21.88 24.98
CA ALA A 174 5.54 -21.80 26.44
C ALA A 174 6.65 -22.72 26.97
N ALA A 175 6.70 -23.96 26.49
CA ALA A 175 7.78 -24.90 26.86
C ALA A 175 9.13 -24.41 26.34
N ALA A 176 9.20 -23.88 25.12
CA ALA A 176 10.42 -23.37 24.52
C ALA A 176 10.96 -22.13 25.25
N LEU A 177 10.07 -21.21 25.69
CA LEU A 177 10.44 -20.07 26.53
C LEU A 177 10.94 -20.48 27.91
N ALA A 178 10.29 -21.46 28.54
CA ALA A 178 10.69 -21.95 29.87
C ALA A 178 12.05 -22.68 29.84
N GLY A 179 12.37 -23.34 28.73
CA GLY A 179 13.62 -24.09 28.55
C GLY A 179 14.77 -23.30 27.91
N ALA A 180 14.56 -22.06 27.51
CA ALA A 180 15.57 -21.26 26.85
C ALA A 180 16.70 -20.80 27.81
N PRO A 181 17.97 -20.81 27.38
CA PRO A 181 19.10 -20.31 28.18
C PRO A 181 18.94 -18.83 28.57
N HIS A 182 18.44 -18.03 27.64
CA HIS A 182 18.17 -16.61 27.84
C HIS A 182 16.72 -16.28 27.49
N ARG A 183 16.17 -15.26 28.16
CA ARG A 183 14.80 -14.77 27.93
C ARG A 183 14.76 -13.26 28.07
N LEU A 184 14.08 -12.60 27.14
CA LEU A 184 13.82 -11.17 27.17
C LEU A 184 12.33 -10.90 27.00
N GLN A 185 11.86 -9.86 27.69
CA GLN A 185 10.52 -9.32 27.53
C GLN A 185 10.62 -7.84 27.22
N GLY A 186 9.69 -7.33 26.43
CA GLY A 186 9.68 -5.92 26.11
C GLY A 186 8.36 -5.47 25.52
N THR A 187 8.27 -4.17 25.34
CA THR A 187 7.12 -3.50 24.73
C THR A 187 7.59 -2.51 23.68
N LEU A 188 6.74 -2.22 22.70
CA LEU A 188 7.01 -1.26 21.65
C LEU A 188 5.73 -0.54 21.23
N HIS A 189 5.78 0.78 21.13
CA HIS A 189 4.74 1.56 20.46
C HIS A 189 5.18 1.85 19.02
N ILE A 190 4.28 1.56 18.08
CA ILE A 190 4.46 1.83 16.65
C ILE A 190 3.41 2.83 16.24
N GLY A 191 3.80 4.05 15.90
CA GLY A 191 2.90 5.12 15.51
C GLY A 191 2.16 4.86 14.21
N GLY A 192 1.03 5.52 14.05
CA GLY A 192 0.31 5.57 12.78
C GLY A 192 1.04 6.41 11.74
N GLN A 193 0.46 6.50 10.54
CA GLN A 193 0.97 7.32 9.44
C GLN A 193 -0.19 7.85 8.61
N GLU A 194 -0.14 9.12 8.23
CA GLU A 194 -1.06 9.75 7.29
C GLU A 194 -0.68 9.40 5.85
N HIS A 195 -1.65 9.08 5.00
CA HIS A 195 -1.42 8.79 3.58
C HIS A 195 -0.82 9.97 2.85
N PHE A 196 -1.26 11.15 3.17
CA PHE A 196 -0.83 12.42 2.61
C PHE A 196 -0.82 12.43 1.07
N TYR A 197 -1.77 11.71 0.45
CA TYR A 197 -1.99 11.80 -1.00
C TYR A 197 -2.27 13.27 -1.39
N LEU A 198 -1.72 13.77 -2.50
CA LEU A 198 -1.85 15.18 -2.88
C LEU A 198 -3.28 15.55 -3.29
N GLU A 199 -3.95 14.69 -4.04
CA GLU A 199 -5.38 14.79 -4.32
C GLU A 199 -6.17 14.23 -3.13
N THR A 200 -6.91 15.08 -2.43
CA THR A 200 -7.79 14.67 -1.31
C THR A 200 -8.92 13.77 -1.80
N GLN A 201 -9.72 13.22 -0.89
CA GLN A 201 -10.92 12.45 -1.25
C GLN A 201 -11.87 13.35 -2.06
N ILE A 202 -12.29 12.86 -3.23
CA ILE A 202 -13.13 13.61 -4.15
C ILE A 202 -14.01 12.68 -4.96
N SER A 203 -15.27 13.09 -5.13
CA SER A 203 -16.23 12.47 -6.03
C SER A 203 -17.11 13.51 -6.71
N SER A 204 -17.49 13.23 -7.95
CA SER A 204 -18.48 13.98 -8.72
C SER A 204 -19.47 13.01 -9.32
N VAL A 205 -20.76 13.20 -9.06
CA VAL A 205 -21.83 12.31 -9.49
C VAL A 205 -22.74 13.04 -10.46
N MET A 206 -23.07 12.38 -11.55
CA MET A 206 -24.01 12.85 -12.57
C MET A 206 -25.14 11.85 -12.70
N PRO A 207 -26.41 12.25 -12.52
CA PRO A 207 -27.55 11.43 -12.87
C PRO A 207 -27.54 11.07 -14.36
N SER A 208 -27.92 9.84 -14.68
CA SER A 208 -28.05 9.34 -16.05
C SER A 208 -29.48 8.87 -16.32
N GLU A 209 -29.74 8.45 -17.55
CA GLU A 209 -31.04 7.88 -17.93
C GLU A 209 -31.39 6.66 -17.08
N ASP A 210 -32.68 6.30 -17.04
CA ASP A 210 -33.20 5.14 -16.31
C ASP A 210 -32.94 5.14 -14.79
N GLY A 211 -32.67 6.31 -14.19
CA GLY A 211 -32.35 6.45 -12.75
C GLY A 211 -30.99 5.89 -12.38
N GLY A 212 -30.11 5.79 -13.35
CA GLY A 212 -28.71 5.45 -13.13
C GLY A 212 -27.85 6.65 -12.73
N MET A 213 -26.58 6.39 -12.40
CA MET A 213 -25.60 7.44 -12.07
C MET A 213 -24.22 7.12 -12.62
N ILE A 214 -23.52 8.13 -13.11
CA ILE A 214 -22.10 8.07 -13.41
C ILE A 214 -21.37 8.75 -12.28
N VAL A 215 -20.45 8.05 -11.65
CA VAL A 215 -19.66 8.50 -10.50
C VAL A 215 -18.19 8.61 -10.92
N TYR A 216 -17.67 9.82 -10.97
CA TYR A 216 -16.27 10.11 -11.12
C TYR A 216 -15.65 10.17 -9.72
N CYS A 217 -14.88 9.14 -9.35
CA CYS A 217 -14.36 8.99 -7.99
C CYS A 217 -12.86 8.69 -8.00
N SER A 218 -12.11 9.36 -7.13
CA SER A 218 -10.71 9.04 -6.88
C SER A 218 -10.62 7.84 -5.94
N THR A 219 -10.64 6.63 -6.49
CA THR A 219 -10.70 5.38 -5.72
C THR A 219 -9.76 4.29 -6.25
N GLN A 220 -9.21 3.50 -5.33
CA GLN A 220 -8.48 2.27 -5.65
C GLN A 220 -9.41 1.08 -5.91
N ASN A 221 -10.70 1.21 -5.58
CA ASN A 221 -11.67 0.13 -5.64
C ASN A 221 -13.00 0.57 -6.30
N PRO A 222 -13.03 0.74 -7.63
CA PRO A 222 -14.26 1.16 -8.33
C PRO A 222 -15.43 0.22 -8.09
N THR A 223 -15.21 -1.10 -8.01
CA THR A 223 -16.28 -2.10 -7.80
C THR A 223 -16.95 -1.95 -6.43
N GLU A 224 -16.18 -1.67 -5.38
CA GLU A 224 -16.74 -1.46 -4.04
C GLU A 224 -17.51 -0.15 -3.95
N VAL A 225 -16.97 0.94 -4.53
CA VAL A 225 -17.72 2.21 -4.61
C VAL A 225 -19.02 2.03 -5.37
N GLN A 226 -19.03 1.26 -6.48
CA GLN A 226 -20.25 0.92 -7.23
C GLN A 226 -21.27 0.20 -6.34
N LYS A 227 -20.81 -0.81 -5.59
CA LYS A 227 -21.64 -1.58 -4.66
C LYS A 227 -22.25 -0.65 -3.59
N LEU A 228 -21.40 0.09 -2.87
CA LEU A 228 -21.83 0.91 -1.74
C LEU A 228 -22.75 2.06 -2.17
N VAL A 229 -22.49 2.73 -3.29
CA VAL A 229 -23.41 3.73 -3.86
C VAL A 229 -24.77 3.10 -4.19
N ALA A 230 -24.78 1.92 -4.79
CA ALA A 230 -26.04 1.23 -5.13
C ALA A 230 -26.82 0.80 -3.86
N GLU A 231 -26.15 0.30 -2.84
CA GLU A 231 -26.73 -0.09 -1.54
C GLU A 231 -27.32 1.11 -0.79
N VAL A 232 -26.57 2.24 -0.76
CA VAL A 232 -27.04 3.51 -0.15
C VAL A 232 -28.28 4.06 -0.87
N LEU A 233 -28.37 3.88 -2.18
CA LEU A 233 -29.53 4.32 -2.97
C LEU A 233 -30.68 3.28 -3.03
N GLY A 234 -30.43 2.04 -2.61
CA GLY A 234 -31.42 0.95 -2.75
C GLY A 234 -31.67 0.54 -4.18
N VAL A 235 -30.68 0.63 -5.08
CA VAL A 235 -30.79 0.27 -6.51
C VAL A 235 -29.84 -0.88 -6.86
N SER A 236 -30.04 -1.48 -8.06
CA SER A 236 -29.13 -2.52 -8.55
C SER A 236 -27.80 -1.96 -9.01
N PHE A 237 -26.71 -2.75 -8.87
CA PHE A 237 -25.33 -2.33 -9.14
C PHE A 237 -25.12 -1.85 -10.58
N ASN A 238 -25.79 -2.45 -11.55
CA ASN A 238 -25.68 -2.09 -12.96
C ASN A 238 -26.29 -0.72 -13.33
N ARG A 239 -26.93 -0.03 -12.38
CA ARG A 239 -27.37 1.36 -12.54
C ARG A 239 -26.30 2.38 -12.18
N ILE A 240 -25.23 1.94 -11.55
CA ILE A 240 -24.13 2.79 -11.09
C ILE A 240 -22.89 2.48 -11.90
N VAL A 241 -22.30 3.49 -12.52
CA VAL A 241 -21.05 3.40 -13.27
C VAL A 241 -19.98 4.21 -12.56
N ILE A 242 -18.88 3.58 -12.22
CA ILE A 242 -17.70 4.27 -11.68
C ILE A 242 -16.69 4.48 -12.81
N ASP A 243 -16.20 5.70 -12.97
CA ASP A 243 -15.19 6.07 -13.95
C ASP A 243 -13.99 6.73 -13.26
N MET A 244 -12.82 6.13 -13.35
CA MET A 244 -11.59 6.59 -12.72
C MET A 244 -10.41 6.51 -13.67
N ARG A 245 -9.83 7.66 -14.08
CA ARG A 245 -8.71 7.71 -15.01
C ARG A 245 -7.34 7.64 -14.31
N ARG A 246 -7.17 8.42 -13.25
CA ARG A 246 -5.98 8.47 -12.40
C ARG A 246 -6.28 9.10 -11.06
N MET A 247 -5.44 8.81 -10.08
CA MET A 247 -5.49 9.41 -8.74
C MET A 247 -4.21 10.20 -8.47
N GLY A 248 -4.31 11.27 -7.72
CA GLY A 248 -3.19 12.02 -7.15
C GLY A 248 -2.64 11.39 -5.89
N GLY A 249 -2.29 10.10 -5.96
CA GLY A 249 -1.89 9.25 -4.85
C GLY A 249 -3.05 8.50 -4.22
N GLY A 250 -2.76 7.34 -3.64
CA GLY A 250 -3.74 6.51 -2.93
C GLY A 250 -3.12 5.87 -1.68
N PHE A 251 -2.05 5.08 -1.88
CA PHE A 251 -1.26 4.41 -0.82
C PHE A 251 -2.06 3.48 0.09
N GLY A 252 -3.30 3.12 -0.28
CA GLY A 252 -4.28 2.40 0.54
C GLY A 252 -5.40 3.27 1.11
N GLY A 253 -5.20 4.59 1.23
CA GLY A 253 -6.18 5.53 1.80
C GLY A 253 -7.40 5.82 0.92
N LYS A 254 -7.40 5.31 -0.32
CA LYS A 254 -8.53 5.40 -1.24
C LYS A 254 -9.09 4.03 -1.63
N GLU A 255 -8.79 3.01 -0.81
CA GLU A 255 -9.33 1.66 -1.03
C GLU A 255 -10.80 1.61 -0.58
N THR A 256 -11.11 1.98 0.65
CA THR A 256 -12.47 2.02 1.22
C THR A 256 -12.96 3.44 1.47
N GLN A 257 -12.11 4.33 1.94
CA GLN A 257 -12.45 5.68 2.41
C GLN A 257 -12.99 6.61 1.29
N ALA A 258 -12.77 6.26 0.03
CA ALA A 258 -13.31 6.99 -1.12
C ALA A 258 -14.84 6.84 -1.28
N ALA A 259 -15.45 5.86 -0.63
CA ALA A 259 -16.88 5.58 -0.77
C ALA A 259 -17.77 6.66 -0.15
N ALA A 260 -17.40 7.23 1.01
CA ALA A 260 -18.25 8.18 1.71
C ALA A 260 -18.57 9.45 0.91
N PRO A 261 -17.60 10.17 0.28
CA PRO A 261 -17.92 11.30 -0.61
C PRO A 261 -18.76 10.89 -1.82
N ALA A 262 -18.52 9.70 -2.39
CA ALA A 262 -19.27 9.20 -3.53
C ALA A 262 -20.74 8.92 -3.15
N CYS A 263 -20.97 8.25 -2.03
CA CYS A 263 -22.31 7.96 -1.51
C CYS A 263 -23.07 9.25 -1.16
N LEU A 264 -22.44 10.22 -0.50
CA LEU A 264 -23.09 11.51 -0.20
C LEU A 264 -23.49 12.27 -1.46
N CYS A 265 -22.62 12.37 -2.45
CA CYS A 265 -22.94 12.98 -3.73
C CYS A 265 -24.10 12.24 -4.45
N ALA A 266 -24.10 10.91 -4.38
CA ALA A 266 -25.15 10.10 -4.97
C ALA A 266 -26.51 10.32 -4.28
N VAL A 267 -26.54 10.41 -2.95
CA VAL A 267 -27.79 10.74 -2.20
C VAL A 267 -28.30 12.13 -2.56
N VAL A 268 -27.39 13.14 -2.64
CA VAL A 268 -27.76 14.48 -3.10
C VAL A 268 -28.34 14.46 -4.51
N ALA A 269 -27.67 13.76 -5.44
CA ALA A 269 -28.12 13.64 -6.82
C ALA A 269 -29.47 12.90 -6.92
N TYR A 270 -29.69 11.89 -6.10
CA TYR A 270 -30.95 11.15 -6.02
C TYR A 270 -32.13 12.06 -5.62
N HIS A 271 -31.97 12.86 -4.55
CA HIS A 271 -33.04 13.72 -4.07
C HIS A 271 -33.29 14.96 -4.92
N THR A 272 -32.25 15.49 -5.57
CA THR A 272 -32.34 16.77 -6.29
C THR A 272 -32.45 16.64 -7.81
N GLY A 273 -32.11 15.46 -8.37
CA GLY A 273 -31.98 15.28 -9.82
C GLY A 273 -30.84 16.08 -10.45
N ARG A 274 -29.95 16.67 -9.64
CA ARG A 274 -28.84 17.53 -10.07
C ARG A 274 -27.50 16.85 -9.88
N PRO A 275 -26.50 17.13 -10.73
CA PRO A 275 -25.12 16.69 -10.47
C PRO A 275 -24.64 17.23 -9.12
N ALA A 276 -23.79 16.43 -8.43
CA ALA A 276 -23.24 16.81 -7.14
C ALA A 276 -21.74 16.49 -7.07
N LYS A 277 -20.96 17.38 -6.44
CA LYS A 277 -19.53 17.22 -6.25
C LYS A 277 -19.16 17.44 -4.78
N MET A 278 -18.34 16.56 -4.23
CA MET A 278 -17.75 16.72 -2.90
C MET A 278 -16.23 16.55 -3.01
N ARG A 279 -15.50 17.54 -2.54
CA ARG A 279 -14.05 17.48 -2.34
C ARG A 279 -13.75 17.83 -0.90
N LEU A 280 -13.05 16.96 -0.19
CA LEU A 280 -12.65 17.22 1.19
C LEU A 280 -11.47 18.21 1.20
N PRO A 281 -11.57 19.33 1.95
CA PRO A 281 -10.40 20.16 2.24
C PRO A 281 -9.35 19.34 3.01
N ARG A 282 -8.06 19.64 2.83
CA ARG A 282 -6.95 18.86 3.39
C ARG A 282 -7.08 18.58 4.89
N MET A 283 -7.40 19.60 5.68
CA MET A 283 -7.48 19.43 7.13
C MET A 283 -8.67 18.55 7.55
N GLU A 284 -9.77 18.64 6.83
CA GLU A 284 -10.97 17.83 7.09
C GLU A 284 -10.76 16.39 6.59
N ASP A 285 -10.14 16.20 5.43
CA ASP A 285 -9.73 14.91 4.91
C ASP A 285 -8.90 14.15 5.96
N MET A 286 -7.86 14.80 6.50
CA MET A 286 -7.02 14.21 7.55
C MET A 286 -7.76 13.96 8.87
N GLN A 287 -8.87 14.63 9.16
CA GLN A 287 -9.67 14.38 10.36
C GLN A 287 -10.69 13.25 10.17
N ILE A 288 -11.29 13.18 9.00
CA ILE A 288 -12.36 12.22 8.67
C ILE A 288 -11.80 10.83 8.38
N THR A 289 -10.73 10.77 7.58
CA THR A 289 -10.22 9.53 7.02
C THR A 289 -9.33 8.75 7.98
N GLY A 290 -9.30 7.44 7.80
CA GLY A 290 -8.43 6.52 8.53
C GLY A 290 -6.94 6.69 8.18
N LYS A 291 -6.10 6.15 9.05
CA LYS A 291 -4.64 6.21 8.98
C LYS A 291 -4.05 4.80 8.94
N ARG A 292 -2.72 4.68 8.76
CA ARG A 292 -2.03 3.45 9.12
C ARG A 292 -2.29 3.17 10.59
N HIS A 293 -2.70 1.95 10.92
CA HIS A 293 -2.95 1.54 12.30
C HIS A 293 -1.72 1.77 13.19
N PRO A 294 -1.82 2.56 14.26
CA PRO A 294 -0.87 2.48 15.37
C PRO A 294 -0.95 1.09 16.02
N PHE A 295 0.19 0.58 16.51
CA PHE A 295 0.22 -0.68 17.25
C PHE A 295 0.91 -0.51 18.59
N TYR A 296 0.43 -1.24 19.58
CA TYR A 296 1.16 -1.56 20.80
C TYR A 296 1.53 -3.04 20.76
N VAL A 297 2.79 -3.32 21.02
CA VAL A 297 3.37 -4.67 20.96
C VAL A 297 3.91 -5.05 22.32
N GLU A 298 3.57 -6.25 22.79
CA GLU A 298 4.23 -6.91 23.91
C GLU A 298 4.92 -8.17 23.38
N TYR A 299 6.12 -8.45 23.83
CA TYR A 299 6.83 -9.65 23.40
C TYR A 299 7.58 -10.35 24.52
N ASP A 300 7.75 -11.66 24.35
CA ASP A 300 8.52 -12.55 25.21
C ASP A 300 9.31 -13.50 24.31
N VAL A 301 10.64 -13.50 24.40
CA VAL A 301 11.51 -14.26 23.50
C VAL A 301 12.58 -15.02 24.28
N GLY A 302 12.71 -16.30 23.97
CA GLY A 302 13.75 -17.21 24.50
C GLY A 302 14.76 -17.55 23.40
N PHE A 303 16.06 -17.53 23.75
CA PHE A 303 17.16 -17.75 22.81
C PHE A 303 18.39 -18.36 23.51
N ASP A 304 19.36 -18.85 22.73
CA ASP A 304 20.62 -19.41 23.23
C ASP A 304 21.77 -18.36 23.21
N ASP A 305 22.97 -18.81 23.63
CA ASP A 305 24.19 -17.99 23.69
C ASP A 305 24.63 -17.45 22.32
N ASP A 306 24.18 -18.05 21.23
CA ASP A 306 24.44 -17.61 19.86
C ASP A 306 23.42 -16.61 19.37
N GLY A 307 22.26 -16.52 20.04
CA GLY A 307 21.13 -15.66 19.66
C GLY A 307 20.13 -16.38 18.75
N ARG A 308 20.19 -17.70 18.68
CA ARG A 308 19.16 -18.48 17.98
C ARG A 308 17.88 -18.50 18.79
N LEU A 309 16.76 -18.16 18.14
CA LEU A 309 15.45 -18.16 18.77
C LEU A 309 14.96 -19.59 19.04
N HIS A 310 14.56 -19.87 20.27
CA HIS A 310 13.97 -21.12 20.72
C HIS A 310 12.44 -21.05 20.77
N GLY A 311 11.91 -19.95 21.34
CA GLY A 311 10.49 -19.72 21.45
C GLY A 311 10.17 -18.23 21.47
N ILE A 312 8.97 -17.86 21.02
CA ILE A 312 8.54 -16.47 20.98
C ILE A 312 7.04 -16.37 21.21
N GLN A 313 6.65 -15.38 21.98
CA GLN A 313 5.28 -14.89 22.06
C GLN A 313 5.25 -13.40 21.70
N ILE A 314 4.29 -13.02 20.85
CA ILE A 314 4.07 -11.63 20.44
C ILE A 314 2.58 -11.33 20.55
N ASP A 315 2.24 -10.26 21.25
CA ASP A 315 0.90 -9.71 21.36
C ASP A 315 0.86 -8.38 20.57
N LEU A 316 0.06 -8.35 19.51
CA LEU A 316 -0.09 -7.22 18.58
C LEU A 316 -1.45 -6.56 18.82
N ALA A 317 -1.49 -5.41 19.47
CA ALA A 317 -2.70 -4.63 19.68
C ALA A 317 -2.80 -3.49 18.64
N GLY A 318 -3.57 -3.70 17.58
CA GLY A 318 -3.84 -2.68 16.56
C GLY A 318 -4.91 -1.70 17.02
N ASN A 319 -4.62 -0.40 16.94
CA ASN A 319 -5.64 0.63 17.11
C ASN A 319 -6.50 0.70 15.84
N CYS A 320 -7.74 0.25 15.91
CA CYS A 320 -8.64 0.16 14.75
C CYS A 320 -9.47 1.44 14.54
N GLY A 321 -9.51 2.33 15.53
CA GLY A 321 -10.48 3.41 15.53
C GLY A 321 -11.88 2.93 15.96
N TYR A 322 -12.91 3.66 15.53
CA TYR A 322 -14.28 3.41 16.03
C TYR A 322 -14.99 2.24 15.34
N SER A 323 -14.60 1.89 14.11
CA SER A 323 -15.25 0.85 13.30
C SER A 323 -14.23 -0.18 12.77
N PRO A 324 -14.71 -1.33 12.26
CA PRO A 324 -13.83 -2.38 11.73
C PRO A 324 -13.05 -2.00 10.49
N ASP A 325 -13.65 -1.34 9.51
CA ASP A 325 -13.11 -1.12 8.15
C ASP A 325 -12.36 -2.37 7.65
N LEU A 326 -11.05 -2.25 7.37
CA LEU A 326 -10.17 -3.36 6.96
C LEU A 326 -9.31 -3.92 8.12
N SER A 327 -9.53 -3.45 9.36
CA SER A 327 -8.69 -3.76 10.52
C SER A 327 -8.52 -5.25 10.80
N GLY A 328 -9.54 -6.06 10.53
CA GLY A 328 -9.46 -7.51 10.68
C GLY A 328 -8.30 -8.12 9.89
N SER A 329 -8.28 -7.86 8.60
CA SER A 329 -7.27 -8.36 7.67
C SER A 329 -5.90 -7.69 7.86
N ILE A 330 -5.86 -6.41 8.30
CA ILE A 330 -4.63 -5.67 8.56
C ILE A 330 -3.90 -6.23 9.77
N VAL A 331 -4.61 -6.52 10.88
CA VAL A 331 -4.01 -7.14 12.05
C VAL A 331 -3.59 -8.59 11.74
N ASP A 332 -4.40 -9.36 10.99
CA ASP A 332 -4.00 -10.69 10.52
C ASP A 332 -2.69 -10.62 9.70
N ARG A 333 -2.55 -9.62 8.81
CA ARG A 333 -1.33 -9.47 8.01
C ARG A 333 -0.13 -9.05 8.83
N ALA A 334 -0.30 -8.26 9.89
CA ALA A 334 0.77 -8.00 10.86
C ALA A 334 1.24 -9.30 11.53
N MET A 335 0.30 -10.16 11.91
CA MET A 335 0.62 -11.49 12.48
C MET A 335 1.39 -12.35 11.48
N PHE A 336 0.99 -12.41 10.19
CA PHE A 336 1.71 -13.15 9.15
C PHE A 336 3.16 -12.69 9.00
N HIS A 337 3.41 -11.38 9.09
CA HIS A 337 4.73 -10.80 8.83
C HIS A 337 5.55 -10.55 10.10
N SER A 338 5.09 -11.02 11.27
CA SER A 338 5.87 -11.03 12.50
C SER A 338 7.04 -12.02 12.46
N ASP A 339 7.18 -12.77 11.38
CA ASP A 339 8.35 -13.61 11.10
C ASP A 339 9.40 -12.88 10.24
N ASN A 340 9.00 -11.87 9.45
CA ASN A 340 9.84 -11.27 8.41
C ASN A 340 10.71 -12.34 7.72
N ALA A 341 12.03 -12.27 7.91
CA ALA A 341 13.03 -13.17 7.33
C ALA A 341 13.37 -14.40 8.21
N TYR A 342 12.75 -14.53 9.40
CA TYR A 342 13.22 -15.41 10.46
C TYR A 342 12.33 -16.62 10.66
N PHE A 343 12.97 -17.77 10.85
CA PHE A 343 12.27 -19.02 11.16
C PHE A 343 11.85 -19.07 12.64
N LEU A 344 10.56 -19.16 12.87
CA LEU A 344 9.94 -19.26 14.18
C LEU A 344 9.38 -20.68 14.39
N GLY A 345 10.18 -21.55 15.00
CA GLY A 345 9.79 -22.96 15.20
C GLY A 345 8.79 -23.18 16.33
N ASN A 346 8.79 -22.32 17.35
CA ASN A 346 7.83 -22.33 18.45
C ASN A 346 7.36 -20.89 18.67
N ALA A 347 6.16 -20.57 18.18
CA ALA A 347 5.63 -19.23 18.24
C ALA A 347 4.15 -19.21 18.62
N THR A 348 3.77 -18.21 19.39
CA THR A 348 2.38 -17.80 19.61
C THR A 348 2.29 -16.30 19.30
N ILE A 349 1.47 -15.95 18.32
CA ILE A 349 1.27 -14.56 17.88
C ILE A 349 -0.21 -14.23 18.00
N ASN A 350 -0.54 -13.30 18.88
CA ASN A 350 -1.90 -12.83 19.13
C ASN A 350 -2.12 -11.49 18.44
N GLY A 351 -3.26 -11.33 17.77
CA GLY A 351 -3.67 -10.07 17.16
C GLY A 351 -4.97 -9.57 17.78
N HIS A 352 -4.95 -8.36 18.35
CA HIS A 352 -6.08 -7.71 18.99
C HIS A 352 -6.54 -6.50 18.17
N ARG A 353 -7.86 -6.40 17.91
CA ARG A 353 -8.50 -5.35 17.13
C ARG A 353 -9.12 -4.35 18.08
N CYS A 354 -8.30 -3.46 18.66
CA CYS A 354 -8.70 -2.53 19.68
C CYS A 354 -9.58 -1.41 19.13
N LYS A 355 -10.76 -1.21 19.75
CA LYS A 355 -11.68 -0.12 19.46
C LYS A 355 -11.30 1.13 20.24
N THR A 356 -11.16 2.25 19.54
CA THR A 356 -10.93 3.57 20.14
C THR A 356 -11.87 4.61 19.53
N ASN A 357 -12.03 5.75 20.20
CA ASN A 357 -12.84 6.85 19.70
C ASN A 357 -12.01 7.81 18.83
N THR A 358 -11.38 7.26 17.79
CA THR A 358 -10.68 7.96 16.71
C THR A 358 -11.26 7.54 15.36
N ALA A 359 -10.90 8.24 14.27
CA ALA A 359 -11.29 7.82 12.94
C ALA A 359 -10.89 6.35 12.71
N SER A 360 -11.71 5.61 11.96
CA SER A 360 -11.43 4.21 11.64
C SER A 360 -10.15 4.09 10.83
N ASN A 361 -9.13 3.43 11.39
CA ASN A 361 -7.89 3.19 10.68
C ASN A 361 -8.10 2.21 9.52
N THR A 362 -7.34 2.38 8.43
CA THR A 362 -7.61 1.71 7.18
C THR A 362 -6.32 1.17 6.52
N ALA A 363 -6.45 0.64 5.30
CA ALA A 363 -5.33 0.18 4.49
C ALA A 363 -4.26 1.27 4.32
N TYR A 364 -3.02 0.86 4.43
CA TYR A 364 -1.86 1.68 4.08
C TYR A 364 -0.77 0.76 3.56
N ARG A 365 0.03 1.20 2.59
CA ARG A 365 1.11 0.45 1.90
C ARG A 365 1.79 -0.55 2.83
N GLY A 366 1.66 -1.87 2.54
CA GLY A 366 2.10 -2.99 3.36
C GLY A 366 1.03 -3.63 4.26
N PHE A 367 -0.13 -2.95 4.50
CA PHE A 367 -1.36 -3.52 5.05
C PHE A 367 -1.17 -4.30 6.37
N GLY A 368 -0.46 -3.73 7.35
CA GLY A 368 -0.14 -4.39 8.63
C GLY A 368 1.20 -5.13 8.63
N GLY A 369 1.67 -5.62 7.48
CA GLY A 369 3.00 -6.25 7.36
C GLY A 369 4.14 -5.41 7.92
N PRO A 370 4.21 -4.10 7.64
CA PRO A 370 5.25 -3.24 8.21
C PRO A 370 5.30 -3.25 9.74
N GLN A 371 4.14 -3.24 10.41
CA GLN A 371 4.07 -3.25 11.87
C GLN A 371 4.57 -4.58 12.46
N GLY A 372 4.18 -5.71 11.85
CA GLY A 372 4.71 -7.02 12.25
C GLY A 372 6.21 -7.13 12.05
N MET A 373 6.74 -6.60 10.94
CA MET A 373 8.19 -6.59 10.68
C MET A 373 8.95 -5.67 11.63
N VAL A 374 8.45 -4.50 11.96
CA VAL A 374 9.08 -3.60 12.96
C VAL A 374 9.15 -4.29 14.32
N ALA A 375 8.11 -5.02 14.71
CA ALA A 375 8.08 -5.76 15.97
C ALA A 375 9.18 -6.82 16.03
N ILE A 376 9.36 -7.65 15.01
CA ILE A 376 10.39 -8.68 15.01
C ILE A 376 11.80 -8.10 14.87
N GLU A 377 11.99 -7.01 14.12
CA GLU A 377 13.30 -6.35 13.99
C GLU A 377 13.74 -5.71 15.32
N GLU A 378 12.80 -5.19 16.11
CA GLU A 378 13.04 -4.77 17.49
C GLU A 378 13.55 -5.93 18.36
N ILE A 379 12.89 -7.07 18.27
CA ILE A 379 13.25 -8.28 19.04
C ILE A 379 14.64 -8.77 18.64
N MET A 380 14.97 -8.81 17.36
CA MET A 380 16.27 -9.24 16.86
C MET A 380 17.40 -8.33 17.34
N ASP A 381 17.18 -7.01 17.33
CA ASP A 381 18.14 -6.05 17.89
C ASP A 381 18.31 -6.24 19.41
N ALA A 382 17.20 -6.40 20.14
CA ALA A 382 17.25 -6.60 21.60
C ALA A 382 18.01 -7.88 21.98
N VAL A 383 17.78 -8.99 21.28
CA VAL A 383 18.53 -10.24 21.47
C VAL A 383 20.03 -10.03 21.21
N ALA A 384 20.38 -9.39 20.09
CA ALA A 384 21.78 -9.13 19.75
C ALA A 384 22.48 -8.25 20.81
N ARG A 385 21.83 -7.17 21.26
CA ARG A 385 22.36 -6.28 22.29
C ARG A 385 22.57 -7.00 23.63
N SER A 386 21.63 -7.84 24.04
CA SER A 386 21.75 -8.59 25.31
C SER A 386 22.97 -9.53 25.32
N LEU A 387 23.35 -10.06 24.16
CA LEU A 387 24.54 -10.91 24.00
C LEU A 387 25.82 -10.12 23.64
N GLY A 388 25.69 -8.82 23.34
CA GLY A 388 26.82 -7.99 22.87
C GLY A 388 27.30 -8.39 21.48
N LYS A 389 26.44 -8.98 20.66
CA LYS A 389 26.72 -9.41 19.28
C LYS A 389 26.29 -8.36 18.26
N ASP A 390 26.79 -8.47 17.03
CA ASP A 390 26.31 -7.65 15.94
C ASP A 390 24.90 -8.10 15.54
N PRO A 391 23.92 -7.18 15.41
CA PRO A 391 22.56 -7.54 15.03
C PRO A 391 22.46 -8.29 13.70
N LEU A 392 23.33 -8.01 12.72
CA LEU A 392 23.33 -8.72 11.45
C LEU A 392 23.71 -10.21 11.61
N GLU A 393 24.63 -10.53 12.53
CA GLU A 393 25.00 -11.92 12.80
C GLU A 393 23.82 -12.70 13.38
N VAL A 394 23.10 -12.12 14.34
CA VAL A 394 21.92 -12.72 14.95
C VAL A 394 20.79 -12.88 13.93
N ARG A 395 20.58 -11.87 13.04
CA ARG A 395 19.63 -11.97 11.92
C ARG A 395 19.96 -13.15 11.02
N LYS A 396 21.21 -13.23 10.52
CA LYS A 396 21.64 -14.32 9.59
C LYS A 396 21.47 -15.70 10.22
N LEU A 397 21.74 -15.86 11.51
CA LEU A 397 21.57 -17.11 12.26
C LEU A 397 20.13 -17.62 12.27
N ASN A 398 19.16 -16.69 12.28
CA ASN A 398 17.74 -16.98 12.38
C ASN A 398 17.00 -17.00 11.05
N TYR A 399 17.64 -16.71 9.92
CA TYR A 399 16.99 -16.71 8.61
C TYR A 399 16.30 -18.06 8.32
N TYR A 400 15.25 -17.99 7.52
CA TYR A 400 14.69 -19.17 6.89
C TYR A 400 15.75 -19.91 6.10
N GLY A 401 15.78 -21.23 6.22
CA GLY A 401 16.63 -22.12 5.43
C GLY A 401 16.05 -22.37 4.04
N LYS A 402 16.78 -23.16 3.23
CA LYS A 402 16.31 -23.60 1.89
C LYS A 402 15.53 -24.91 1.95
N ASN A 403 16.04 -25.91 2.68
CA ASN A 403 15.49 -27.26 2.72
C ASN A 403 14.95 -27.64 4.11
N GLU A 404 15.40 -26.98 5.14
CA GLU A 404 14.97 -27.14 6.52
C GLU A 404 14.74 -25.77 7.15
N ARG A 405 13.97 -25.67 8.23
CA ARG A 405 13.63 -24.38 8.84
C ARG A 405 13.03 -23.40 7.81
N ASN A 406 12.20 -23.91 6.92
CA ASN A 406 11.65 -23.16 5.78
C ASN A 406 10.11 -23.14 5.76
N VAL A 407 9.47 -23.46 6.88
CA VAL A 407 8.01 -23.39 7.04
C VAL A 407 7.67 -22.25 7.99
N THR A 408 6.75 -21.39 7.58
CA THR A 408 6.28 -20.26 8.37
C THR A 408 5.40 -20.70 9.54
N HIS A 409 5.16 -19.83 10.49
CA HIS A 409 4.27 -20.07 11.63
C HIS A 409 2.78 -20.22 11.24
N TYR A 410 2.43 -19.95 9.98
CA TYR A 410 1.12 -20.20 9.36
C TYR A 410 1.21 -21.33 8.32
N HIS A 411 2.22 -22.18 8.42
CA HIS A 411 2.43 -23.43 7.69
C HIS A 411 2.65 -23.31 6.18
N GLN A 412 3.01 -22.14 5.64
CA GLN A 412 3.46 -22.00 4.26
C GLN A 412 4.96 -22.28 4.15
N THR A 413 5.35 -23.12 3.17
CA THR A 413 6.76 -23.31 2.84
C THR A 413 7.32 -22.07 2.15
N VAL A 414 8.48 -21.59 2.63
CA VAL A 414 9.25 -20.50 2.01
C VAL A 414 10.08 -21.10 0.88
N GLU A 415 9.46 -21.17 -0.30
CA GLU A 415 10.11 -21.65 -1.52
C GLU A 415 11.02 -20.58 -2.12
N HIS A 416 12.07 -20.98 -2.82
CA HIS A 416 12.98 -20.05 -3.55
C HIS A 416 13.50 -18.90 -2.68
N ASN A 417 13.99 -19.24 -1.51
CA ASN A 417 14.49 -18.27 -0.53
C ASN A 417 15.80 -17.62 -1.02
N LEU A 418 15.80 -16.29 -1.18
CA LEU A 418 16.94 -15.48 -1.63
C LEU A 418 17.62 -14.71 -0.48
N LEU A 419 17.14 -14.81 0.75
CA LEU A 419 17.57 -13.96 1.88
C LEU A 419 19.08 -14.00 2.13
N ALA A 420 19.64 -15.19 2.26
CA ALA A 420 21.07 -15.34 2.55
C ALA A 420 21.96 -14.81 1.41
N GLU A 421 21.56 -15.06 0.15
CA GLU A 421 22.28 -14.63 -1.05
C GLU A 421 22.24 -13.09 -1.16
N MET A 422 21.06 -12.50 -1.04
CA MET A 422 20.88 -11.04 -1.14
C MET A 422 21.58 -10.31 0.00
N THR A 423 21.49 -10.86 1.22
CA THR A 423 22.18 -10.26 2.38
C THR A 423 23.69 -10.29 2.19
N ALA A 424 24.26 -11.40 1.71
CA ALA A 424 25.69 -11.50 1.46
C ALA A 424 26.16 -10.54 0.34
N GLU A 425 25.37 -10.41 -0.73
CA GLU A 425 25.67 -9.45 -1.81
C GLU A 425 25.64 -8.00 -1.30
N LEU A 426 24.60 -7.65 -0.53
CA LEU A 426 24.48 -6.30 0.03
C LEU A 426 25.54 -6.03 1.11
N GLU A 427 25.84 -6.98 1.98
CA GLU A 427 26.91 -6.88 3.00
C GLU A 427 28.26 -6.55 2.35
N ALA A 428 28.58 -7.23 1.24
CA ALA A 428 29.79 -6.98 0.47
C ALA A 428 29.76 -5.61 -0.25
N SER A 429 28.70 -5.33 -1.01
CA SER A 429 28.59 -4.12 -1.85
C SER A 429 28.44 -2.83 -1.03
N SER A 430 27.82 -2.90 0.16
CA SER A 430 27.72 -1.80 1.10
C SER A 430 28.97 -1.62 1.97
N GLU A 431 29.95 -2.53 1.88
CA GLU A 431 31.18 -2.53 2.70
C GLU A 431 30.88 -2.59 4.21
N TYR A 432 29.85 -3.35 4.59
CA TYR A 432 29.30 -3.38 5.95
C TYR A 432 30.36 -3.54 7.03
N ALA A 433 31.23 -4.56 6.92
CA ALA A 433 32.25 -4.87 7.94
C ALA A 433 33.23 -3.69 8.13
N ARG A 434 33.74 -3.10 7.03
CA ARG A 434 34.65 -1.95 7.09
C ARG A 434 33.99 -0.73 7.75
N ARG A 435 32.76 -0.41 7.31
CA ARG A 435 31.99 0.72 7.87
C ARG A 435 31.66 0.50 9.34
N ARG A 436 31.38 -0.73 9.75
CA ARG A 436 31.12 -1.06 11.16
C ARG A 436 32.31 -0.78 12.03
N GLU A 437 33.56 -1.11 11.60
CA GLU A 437 34.81 -0.80 12.32
C GLU A 437 35.05 0.71 12.37
N GLU A 438 34.93 1.41 11.26
CA GLU A 438 35.07 2.87 11.17
C GLU A 438 34.08 3.59 12.09
N ILE A 439 32.83 3.14 12.16
CA ILE A 439 31.78 3.68 13.03
C ILE A 439 32.12 3.45 14.50
N ARG A 440 32.60 2.26 14.87
CA ARG A 440 33.04 1.97 16.25
C ARG A 440 34.20 2.90 16.67
N ALA A 441 35.20 3.07 15.82
CA ALA A 441 36.31 3.98 16.05
C ALA A 441 35.84 5.45 16.17
N PHE A 442 34.94 5.89 15.26
CA PHE A 442 34.35 7.22 15.33
C PHE A 442 33.58 7.43 16.65
N ASN A 443 32.74 6.48 17.03
CA ASN A 443 31.92 6.57 18.24
C ASN A 443 32.74 6.57 19.52
N ALA A 444 33.89 5.87 19.55
CA ALA A 444 34.80 5.89 20.66
C ALA A 444 35.51 7.27 20.82
N ALA A 445 35.81 7.92 19.70
CA ALA A 445 36.50 9.21 19.69
C ALA A 445 35.56 10.41 19.88
N SER A 446 34.31 10.32 19.42
CA SER A 446 33.35 11.43 19.44
C SER A 446 32.55 11.45 20.75
N PRO A 447 32.57 12.56 21.52
CA PRO A 447 31.79 12.66 22.77
C PRO A 447 30.29 12.96 22.53
N VAL A 448 29.93 13.58 21.39
CA VAL A 448 28.59 14.09 21.12
C VAL A 448 27.93 13.37 19.95
N LEU A 449 28.58 13.36 18.80
CA LEU A 449 28.02 12.74 17.62
C LEU A 449 28.22 11.22 17.64
N LYS A 450 27.19 10.46 17.38
CA LYS A 450 27.26 9.00 17.29
C LYS A 450 26.73 8.54 15.92
N LYS A 451 27.47 7.63 15.30
CA LYS A 451 27.01 6.97 14.05
C LYS A 451 26.41 5.61 14.36
N GLY A 452 25.46 5.21 13.53
CA GLY A 452 24.87 3.88 13.55
C GLY A 452 24.77 3.28 12.18
N LEU A 453 24.80 1.95 12.11
CA LEU A 453 24.70 1.17 10.89
C LEU A 453 23.77 -0.03 11.12
N ALA A 454 22.81 -0.23 10.25
CA ALA A 454 21.96 -1.42 10.29
C ALA A 454 21.69 -1.95 8.89
N LEU A 455 21.77 -3.28 8.75
CA LEU A 455 21.33 -4.01 7.58
C LEU A 455 20.13 -4.86 7.99
N THR A 456 18.96 -4.58 7.38
CA THR A 456 17.71 -5.32 7.63
C THR A 456 17.20 -5.99 6.36
N PRO A 457 16.72 -7.23 6.47
CA PRO A 457 16.10 -7.95 5.36
C PRO A 457 14.60 -7.66 5.25
N VAL A 458 14.04 -7.97 4.10
CA VAL A 458 12.59 -7.98 3.84
C VAL A 458 12.21 -9.28 3.16
N LYS A 459 11.20 -9.98 3.71
CA LYS A 459 10.46 -11.06 3.05
C LYS A 459 8.98 -10.70 3.12
N PHE A 460 8.38 -10.33 2.00
CA PHE A 460 7.00 -9.89 1.95
C PHE A 460 6.15 -10.80 1.07
N GLY A 461 5.04 -11.29 1.62
CA GLY A 461 4.11 -12.16 0.91
C GLY A 461 3.19 -11.38 -0.03
N ILE A 462 3.06 -11.87 -1.27
CA ILE A 462 2.27 -11.24 -2.32
C ILE A 462 1.01 -12.05 -2.60
N SER A 463 -0.11 -11.49 -2.26
CA SER A 463 -1.53 -11.74 -2.60
C SER A 463 -2.43 -11.10 -1.56
N PHE A 464 -3.71 -11.00 -1.85
CA PHE A 464 -4.73 -10.78 -0.82
C PHE A 464 -4.88 -12.05 0.02
N THR A 465 -4.91 -11.90 1.35
CA THR A 465 -5.19 -13.00 2.28
C THR A 465 -6.67 -13.43 2.22
N ALA A 466 -7.56 -12.51 1.83
CA ALA A 466 -8.90 -12.83 1.36
C ALA A 466 -8.82 -13.39 -0.07
N THR A 467 -8.69 -14.71 -0.19
CA THR A 467 -8.25 -15.38 -1.42
C THR A 467 -9.13 -15.09 -2.64
N PHE A 468 -10.44 -14.86 -2.45
CA PHE A 468 -11.38 -14.53 -3.54
C PHE A 468 -11.07 -13.20 -4.25
N LEU A 469 -10.35 -12.28 -3.60
CA LEU A 469 -9.92 -11.01 -4.21
C LEU A 469 -8.76 -11.16 -5.20
N ASN A 470 -8.13 -12.33 -5.30
CA ASN A 470 -6.98 -12.52 -6.21
C ASN A 470 -7.45 -12.84 -7.64
N GLN A 471 -8.19 -11.92 -8.25
CA GLN A 471 -8.74 -12.03 -9.60
C GLN A 471 -8.83 -10.67 -10.29
N ALA A 472 -8.78 -10.63 -11.60
CA ALA A 472 -8.97 -9.43 -12.40
C ALA A 472 -9.50 -9.73 -13.79
N GLY A 473 -10.10 -8.70 -14.40
CA GLY A 473 -10.56 -8.69 -15.79
C GLY A 473 -9.83 -7.64 -16.62
N ALA A 474 -9.85 -7.84 -17.94
CA ALA A 474 -9.41 -6.87 -18.93
C ALA A 474 -10.26 -6.94 -20.19
N LEU A 475 -10.25 -5.85 -20.97
CA LEU A 475 -10.95 -5.71 -22.25
C LEU A 475 -9.98 -5.12 -23.28
N ILE A 476 -9.84 -5.78 -24.43
CA ILE A 476 -9.03 -5.30 -25.54
C ILE A 476 -9.89 -5.23 -26.80
N HIS A 477 -9.77 -4.11 -27.54
CA HIS A 477 -10.28 -3.93 -28.88
C HIS A 477 -9.13 -3.52 -29.80
N ILE A 478 -9.03 -4.13 -30.98
CA ILE A 478 -8.13 -3.68 -32.04
C ILE A 478 -8.99 -3.05 -33.13
N TYR A 479 -8.68 -1.80 -33.47
CA TYR A 479 -9.34 -1.09 -34.56
C TYR A 479 -8.75 -1.46 -35.91
N THR A 480 -9.47 -1.22 -36.99
CA THR A 480 -9.05 -1.62 -38.34
C THR A 480 -7.78 -0.93 -38.85
N ASP A 481 -7.34 0.13 -38.21
CA ASP A 481 -6.05 0.82 -38.45
C ASP A 481 -4.88 0.24 -37.64
N GLY A 482 -5.14 -0.84 -36.87
CA GLY A 482 -4.12 -1.48 -36.01
C GLY A 482 -3.89 -0.79 -34.67
N SER A 483 -4.62 0.28 -34.35
CA SER A 483 -4.59 0.86 -33.00
C SER A 483 -5.34 -0.04 -32.00
N ILE A 484 -4.90 -0.03 -30.75
CA ILE A 484 -5.38 -0.92 -29.70
C ILE A 484 -5.96 -0.11 -28.55
N HIS A 485 -7.19 -0.41 -28.17
CA HIS A 485 -7.83 0.07 -26.95
C HIS A 485 -7.70 -0.98 -25.86
N LEU A 486 -7.19 -0.56 -24.72
CA LEU A 486 -7.01 -1.40 -23.53
C LEU A 486 -7.77 -0.80 -22.35
N ASN A 487 -8.52 -1.64 -21.65
CA ASN A 487 -9.12 -1.34 -20.36
C ASN A 487 -8.93 -2.52 -19.41
N HIS A 488 -8.70 -2.25 -18.15
CA HIS A 488 -8.55 -3.27 -17.10
C HIS A 488 -9.09 -2.75 -15.77
N GLY A 489 -9.29 -3.66 -14.81
CA GLY A 489 -9.88 -3.34 -13.51
C GLY A 489 -8.95 -2.60 -12.55
N GLY A 490 -7.66 -2.59 -12.82
CA GLY A 490 -6.68 -1.88 -11.98
C GLY A 490 -6.74 -0.36 -12.15
N THR A 491 -6.35 0.36 -11.12
CA THR A 491 -6.40 1.82 -11.07
C THR A 491 -4.99 2.42 -11.01
N GLU A 492 -4.78 3.53 -11.73
CA GLU A 492 -3.51 4.27 -11.76
C GLU A 492 -3.47 5.32 -10.64
N MET A 493 -2.50 5.20 -9.75
CA MET A 493 -2.28 6.13 -8.63
C MET A 493 -0.85 6.69 -8.59
N GLY A 494 -0.14 6.61 -9.73
CA GLY A 494 1.25 7.05 -9.90
C GLY A 494 2.29 5.92 -9.93
N GLN A 495 1.86 4.67 -9.68
CA GLN A 495 2.75 3.50 -9.63
C GLN A 495 3.15 2.94 -11.00
N GLY A 496 2.56 3.45 -12.10
CA GLY A 496 2.85 3.03 -13.47
C GLY A 496 2.19 1.72 -13.87
N LEU A 497 1.09 1.34 -13.24
CA LEU A 497 0.32 0.14 -13.57
C LEU A 497 -0.12 0.16 -15.04
N ASN A 498 -0.69 1.28 -15.49
CA ASN A 498 -1.18 1.42 -16.86
C ASN A 498 -0.06 1.23 -17.88
N THR A 499 1.13 1.80 -17.63
CA THR A 499 2.29 1.66 -18.50
C THR A 499 2.74 0.20 -18.60
N LYS A 500 2.86 -0.49 -17.45
CA LYS A 500 3.28 -1.90 -17.43
C LYS A 500 2.28 -2.82 -18.12
N VAL A 501 0.97 -2.62 -17.90
CA VAL A 501 -0.06 -3.43 -18.57
C VAL A 501 -0.09 -3.17 -20.09
N ALA A 502 0.16 -1.92 -20.53
CA ALA A 502 0.33 -1.62 -21.94
C ALA A 502 1.56 -2.32 -22.53
N GLN A 503 2.70 -2.34 -21.82
CA GLN A 503 3.89 -3.09 -22.26
C GLN A 503 3.62 -4.59 -22.38
N VAL A 504 2.82 -5.18 -21.48
CA VAL A 504 2.40 -6.59 -21.58
C VAL A 504 1.63 -6.85 -22.87
N VAL A 505 0.69 -5.99 -23.23
CA VAL A 505 -0.08 -6.11 -24.49
C VAL A 505 0.79 -5.86 -25.70
N ALA A 506 1.69 -4.87 -25.66
CA ALA A 506 2.68 -4.57 -26.68
C ALA A 506 3.58 -5.80 -26.96
N GLU A 507 4.05 -6.45 -25.92
CA GLU A 507 4.88 -7.65 -26.01
C GLU A 507 4.13 -8.83 -26.66
N VAL A 508 2.86 -9.04 -26.30
CA VAL A 508 2.08 -10.13 -26.91
C VAL A 508 1.89 -9.94 -28.40
N PHE A 509 1.55 -8.72 -28.86
CA PHE A 509 1.35 -8.43 -30.27
C PHE A 509 2.63 -8.03 -30.99
N GLN A 510 3.73 -7.81 -30.27
CA GLN A 510 5.00 -7.30 -30.80
C GLN A 510 4.83 -5.96 -31.53
N VAL A 511 4.09 -5.05 -30.89
CA VAL A 511 3.84 -3.70 -31.42
C VAL A 511 4.33 -2.64 -30.43
N ASP A 512 4.62 -1.44 -30.94
CA ASP A 512 5.00 -0.32 -30.09
C ASP A 512 3.89 0.04 -29.10
N VAL A 513 4.26 0.40 -27.86
CA VAL A 513 3.34 0.75 -26.80
C VAL A 513 2.47 1.97 -27.14
N GLU A 514 2.96 2.86 -28.00
CA GLU A 514 2.25 4.04 -28.50
C GLU A 514 1.01 3.68 -29.33
N ARG A 515 0.92 2.45 -29.85
CA ARG A 515 -0.31 1.96 -30.51
C ARG A 515 -1.43 1.64 -29.51
N ILE A 516 -1.13 1.61 -28.22
CA ILE A 516 -2.03 1.16 -27.18
C ILE A 516 -2.55 2.37 -26.40
N GLN A 517 -3.84 2.60 -26.49
CA GLN A 517 -4.52 3.62 -25.69
C GLN A 517 -5.20 2.96 -24.48
N ILE A 518 -4.75 3.30 -23.29
CA ILE A 518 -5.45 2.95 -22.05
C ILE A 518 -6.46 4.04 -21.71
N THR A 519 -7.69 3.64 -21.44
CA THR A 519 -8.75 4.55 -20.99
C THR A 519 -8.97 4.45 -19.48
N ALA A 520 -9.88 5.26 -18.94
CA ALA A 520 -10.26 5.21 -17.53
C ALA A 520 -10.73 3.80 -17.13
N THR A 521 -10.34 3.36 -15.95
CA THR A 521 -10.94 2.18 -15.31
C THR A 521 -12.42 2.47 -15.09
N ASN A 522 -13.27 1.60 -15.62
CA ASN A 522 -14.69 1.86 -15.72
C ASN A 522 -15.47 0.56 -15.52
N THR A 523 -16.46 0.58 -14.62
CA THR A 523 -17.21 -0.63 -14.24
C THR A 523 -18.15 -1.15 -15.31
N ASP A 524 -18.48 -0.37 -16.34
CA ASP A 524 -19.22 -0.86 -17.53
C ASP A 524 -18.34 -1.67 -18.47
N LYS A 525 -17.04 -1.38 -18.51
CA LYS A 525 -16.08 -2.06 -19.39
C LYS A 525 -15.51 -3.31 -18.76
N VAL A 526 -15.14 -3.22 -17.48
CA VAL A 526 -14.54 -4.33 -16.72
C VAL A 526 -15.14 -4.36 -15.32
N PRO A 527 -16.25 -5.09 -15.13
CA PRO A 527 -16.94 -5.17 -13.84
C PRO A 527 -16.29 -6.19 -12.89
N ASN A 528 -16.70 -6.13 -11.60
CA ASN A 528 -16.38 -7.12 -10.56
C ASN A 528 -14.88 -7.34 -10.35
N THR A 529 -14.09 -6.30 -10.47
CA THR A 529 -12.64 -6.36 -10.28
C THR A 529 -12.27 -6.11 -8.82
N SER A 530 -11.18 -6.69 -8.40
CA SER A 530 -10.63 -6.49 -7.06
C SER A 530 -9.97 -5.11 -6.92
N PRO A 531 -9.81 -4.61 -5.71
CA PRO A 531 -9.12 -3.33 -5.48
C PRO A 531 -7.68 -3.38 -5.98
N THR A 532 -7.14 -2.23 -6.37
CA THR A 532 -5.71 -2.11 -6.68
C THR A 532 -4.93 -1.96 -5.39
N ALA A 533 -4.64 -3.10 -4.78
CA ALA A 533 -4.01 -3.26 -3.48
C ALA A 533 -3.15 -4.53 -3.43
N ALA A 534 -2.61 -4.90 -2.27
CA ALA A 534 -1.79 -6.09 -2.03
C ALA A 534 -0.60 -6.24 -2.99
N SER A 535 -0.15 -5.16 -3.62
CA SER A 535 0.91 -5.12 -4.64
C SER A 535 0.66 -6.02 -5.86
N SER A 536 -0.53 -6.60 -5.98
CA SER A 536 -0.87 -7.59 -7.03
C SER A 536 -1.41 -6.97 -8.32
N GLY A 537 -1.50 -5.63 -8.40
CA GLY A 537 -2.14 -4.94 -9.52
C GLY A 537 -1.60 -5.35 -10.89
N THR A 538 -0.28 -5.40 -11.06
CA THR A 538 0.37 -5.81 -12.32
C THR A 538 0.21 -7.31 -12.57
N ASP A 539 0.37 -8.15 -11.54
CA ASP A 539 0.19 -9.60 -11.66
C ASP A 539 -1.23 -9.95 -12.13
N LEU A 540 -2.24 -9.37 -11.51
CA LEU A 540 -3.64 -9.67 -11.82
C LEU A 540 -4.07 -9.05 -13.15
N ASN A 541 -3.92 -7.73 -13.29
CA ASN A 541 -4.41 -7.02 -14.48
C ASN A 541 -3.53 -7.25 -15.70
N GLY A 542 -2.20 -7.41 -15.52
CA GLY A 542 -1.28 -7.78 -16.60
C GLY A 542 -1.59 -9.17 -17.16
N LYS A 543 -1.83 -10.17 -16.29
CA LYS A 543 -2.24 -11.52 -16.74
C LYS A 543 -3.61 -11.52 -17.41
N ALA A 544 -4.58 -10.77 -16.88
CA ALA A 544 -5.90 -10.66 -17.53
C ALA A 544 -5.77 -10.02 -18.93
N ALA A 545 -4.98 -8.95 -19.07
CA ALA A 545 -4.72 -8.31 -20.35
C ALA A 545 -3.92 -9.23 -21.31
N GLN A 546 -2.93 -9.97 -20.78
CA GLN A 546 -2.20 -10.98 -21.55
C GLN A 546 -3.15 -12.03 -22.14
N ASN A 547 -4.05 -12.58 -21.32
CA ASN A 547 -5.02 -13.59 -21.76
C ASN A 547 -5.98 -13.05 -22.85
N ALA A 548 -6.43 -11.80 -22.74
CA ALA A 548 -7.24 -11.14 -23.78
C ALA A 548 -6.46 -10.98 -25.08
N ALA A 549 -5.21 -10.49 -24.99
CA ALA A 549 -4.34 -10.26 -26.14
C ALA A 549 -3.97 -11.58 -26.85
N GLU A 550 -3.60 -12.61 -26.11
CA GLU A 550 -3.29 -13.95 -26.64
C GLU A 550 -4.51 -14.56 -27.35
N THR A 551 -5.72 -14.33 -26.84
CA THR A 551 -6.96 -14.79 -27.48
C THR A 551 -7.15 -14.13 -28.85
N ILE A 552 -6.92 -12.83 -28.96
CA ILE A 552 -7.03 -12.12 -30.25
C ILE A 552 -5.88 -12.53 -31.17
N LYS A 553 -4.65 -12.61 -30.67
CA LYS A 553 -3.47 -13.03 -31.45
C LYS A 553 -3.66 -14.42 -32.07
N ARG A 554 -4.17 -15.37 -31.30
CA ARG A 554 -4.49 -16.71 -31.83
C ARG A 554 -5.48 -16.65 -32.98
N ARG A 555 -6.57 -15.85 -32.88
CA ARG A 555 -7.53 -15.66 -33.97
C ARG A 555 -6.88 -15.06 -35.22
N LEU A 556 -5.97 -14.11 -35.06
CA LEU A 556 -5.21 -13.52 -36.15
C LEU A 556 -4.26 -14.55 -36.82
N VAL A 557 -3.61 -15.41 -36.04
CA VAL A 557 -2.76 -16.49 -36.53
C VAL A 557 -3.60 -17.53 -37.29
N GLU A 558 -4.69 -18.01 -36.72
CA GLU A 558 -5.63 -18.96 -37.37
C GLU A 558 -6.21 -18.38 -38.69
N PHE A 559 -6.53 -17.10 -38.72
CA PHE A 559 -6.98 -16.42 -39.92
C PHE A 559 -5.87 -16.37 -40.96
N ALA A 560 -4.66 -15.94 -40.62
CA ALA A 560 -3.52 -15.84 -41.52
C ALA A 560 -3.15 -17.20 -42.10
N ALA A 561 -3.12 -18.25 -41.26
CA ALA A 561 -2.83 -19.63 -41.71
C ALA A 561 -3.82 -20.08 -42.79
N ARG A 562 -5.11 -19.85 -42.60
CA ARG A 562 -6.17 -20.18 -43.56
C ARG A 562 -6.12 -19.32 -44.84
N HIS A 563 -5.94 -18.01 -44.65
CA HIS A 563 -5.98 -17.05 -45.77
C HIS A 563 -4.81 -17.26 -46.75
N TRP A 564 -3.59 -17.42 -46.21
CA TRP A 564 -2.37 -17.64 -47.03
C TRP A 564 -2.02 -19.12 -47.24
N LYS A 565 -2.83 -20.06 -46.70
CA LYS A 565 -2.62 -21.51 -46.80
C LYS A 565 -1.23 -21.96 -46.32
N VAL A 566 -0.87 -21.50 -45.14
CA VAL A 566 0.40 -21.82 -44.47
C VAL A 566 0.12 -22.48 -43.11
N SER A 567 1.14 -23.06 -42.48
CA SER A 567 1.01 -23.51 -41.09
C SER A 567 1.04 -22.34 -40.11
N GLU A 568 0.49 -22.52 -38.93
CA GLU A 568 0.54 -21.48 -37.87
C GLU A 568 1.97 -21.19 -37.42
N GLU A 569 2.89 -22.17 -37.53
CA GLU A 569 4.29 -22.04 -37.21
C GLU A 569 5.06 -21.13 -38.19
N ASP A 570 4.51 -20.93 -39.39
CA ASP A 570 5.08 -20.02 -40.43
C ASP A 570 4.73 -18.54 -40.15
N ILE A 571 4.00 -18.23 -39.06
CA ILE A 571 3.49 -16.90 -38.75
C ILE A 571 4.18 -16.37 -37.50
N GLU A 572 4.92 -15.28 -37.66
CA GLU A 572 5.68 -14.65 -36.57
C GLU A 572 5.39 -13.16 -36.49
N PHE A 573 5.04 -12.71 -35.28
CA PHE A 573 4.86 -11.29 -34.95
C PHE A 573 6.16 -10.72 -34.40
N ARG A 574 6.64 -9.63 -34.98
CA ARG A 574 7.86 -8.97 -34.49
C ARG A 574 7.91 -7.50 -34.93
N ASN A 575 8.17 -6.62 -33.98
CA ASN A 575 8.43 -5.19 -34.22
C ASN A 575 7.43 -4.53 -35.19
N ASN A 576 6.14 -4.54 -34.86
CA ASN A 576 5.03 -3.98 -35.67
C ASN A 576 4.79 -4.67 -37.01
N GLN A 577 5.46 -5.78 -37.29
CA GLN A 577 5.35 -6.55 -38.54
C GLN A 577 4.83 -7.95 -38.23
N VAL A 578 4.25 -8.58 -39.24
CA VAL A 578 3.88 -10.01 -39.19
C VAL A 578 4.49 -10.70 -40.41
N ARG A 579 5.32 -11.68 -40.17
CA ARG A 579 5.91 -12.53 -41.22
C ARG A 579 4.98 -13.74 -41.41
N ILE A 580 4.68 -14.04 -42.68
CA ILE A 580 3.88 -15.19 -43.10
C ILE A 580 4.71 -15.91 -44.18
N ARG A 581 5.56 -16.89 -43.81
CA ARG A 581 6.66 -17.43 -44.61
C ARG A 581 7.59 -16.32 -45.12
N GLU A 582 7.60 -16.08 -46.46
CA GLU A 582 8.42 -15.06 -47.12
C GLU A 582 7.75 -13.68 -47.15
N LEU A 583 6.43 -13.61 -46.93
CA LEU A 583 5.67 -12.36 -46.94
C LEU A 583 5.78 -11.65 -45.61
N ILE A 584 6.14 -10.38 -45.60
CA ILE A 584 6.11 -9.54 -44.41
C ILE A 584 5.06 -8.44 -44.60
N LEU A 585 4.13 -8.32 -43.64
CA LEU A 585 3.07 -7.33 -43.63
C LEU A 585 3.22 -6.44 -42.41
N PRO A 586 2.85 -5.15 -42.48
CA PRO A 586 2.57 -4.36 -41.30
C PRO A 586 1.45 -4.98 -40.45
N PHE A 587 1.50 -4.84 -39.13
CA PHE A 587 0.48 -5.36 -38.22
C PHE A 587 -0.92 -4.88 -38.60
N GLU A 588 -1.06 -3.58 -38.93
CA GLU A 588 -2.33 -2.98 -39.36
C GLU A 588 -2.92 -3.60 -40.62
N GLU A 589 -2.07 -4.07 -41.52
CA GLU A 589 -2.55 -4.73 -42.75
C GLU A 589 -3.14 -6.12 -42.45
N LEU A 590 -2.47 -6.92 -41.59
CA LEU A 590 -3.05 -8.18 -41.14
C LEU A 590 -4.39 -7.95 -40.40
N VAL A 591 -4.47 -6.95 -39.54
CA VAL A 591 -5.70 -6.60 -38.82
C VAL A 591 -6.82 -6.23 -39.79
N GLN A 592 -6.53 -5.44 -40.81
CA GLN A 592 -7.52 -5.05 -41.82
C GLN A 592 -8.01 -6.26 -42.64
N GLN A 593 -7.11 -7.15 -43.03
CA GLN A 593 -7.46 -8.40 -43.74
C GLN A 593 -8.31 -9.32 -42.86
N ALA A 594 -7.96 -9.43 -41.60
CA ALA A 594 -8.72 -10.20 -40.63
C ALA A 594 -10.15 -9.63 -40.42
N TYR A 595 -10.28 -8.30 -40.37
CA TYR A 595 -11.60 -7.65 -40.34
C TYR A 595 -12.45 -7.99 -41.57
N PHE A 596 -11.91 -7.92 -42.77
CA PHE A 596 -12.59 -8.35 -44.00
C PHE A 596 -12.92 -9.83 -43.98
N GLY A 597 -12.13 -10.65 -43.33
CA GLY A 597 -12.37 -12.06 -43.10
C GLY A 597 -13.35 -12.35 -41.94
N GLN A 598 -13.99 -11.31 -41.39
CA GLN A 598 -14.98 -11.40 -40.31
C GLN A 598 -14.42 -12.02 -39.02
N VAL A 599 -13.14 -11.73 -38.71
CA VAL A 599 -12.52 -12.17 -37.47
C VAL A 599 -12.83 -11.16 -36.34
N SER A 600 -13.21 -11.67 -35.19
CA SER A 600 -13.42 -10.81 -34.01
C SER A 600 -12.11 -10.25 -33.47
N LEU A 601 -11.97 -8.92 -33.50
CA LEU A 601 -10.83 -8.15 -33.04
C LEU A 601 -10.99 -7.63 -31.60
N SER A 602 -11.90 -8.23 -30.83
CA SER A 602 -12.21 -7.85 -29.46
C SER A 602 -12.24 -9.09 -28.55
N SER A 603 -11.69 -8.96 -27.34
CA SER A 603 -11.77 -10.01 -26.33
C SER A 603 -11.74 -9.44 -24.92
N THR A 604 -12.49 -10.06 -24.01
CA THR A 604 -12.24 -9.97 -22.58
C THR A 604 -11.18 -10.98 -22.18
N GLY A 605 -10.45 -10.67 -21.09
CA GLY A 605 -9.53 -11.59 -20.42
C GLY A 605 -9.85 -11.66 -18.95
N PHE A 606 -9.60 -12.81 -18.35
CA PHE A 606 -9.77 -13.05 -16.94
C PHE A 606 -8.57 -13.80 -16.39
N TYR A 607 -8.16 -13.47 -15.15
CA TYR A 607 -7.12 -14.19 -14.44
C TYR A 607 -7.48 -14.33 -12.96
N ARG A 608 -7.13 -15.45 -12.38
CA ARG A 608 -7.13 -15.70 -10.93
C ARG A 608 -5.79 -16.29 -10.51
N THR A 609 -5.28 -15.86 -9.37
CA THR A 609 -4.02 -16.37 -8.83
C THR A 609 -4.18 -17.84 -8.42
N PRO A 610 -3.32 -18.74 -8.92
CA PRO A 610 -3.38 -20.15 -8.56
C PRO A 610 -2.70 -20.44 -7.22
N LYS A 611 -2.86 -21.66 -6.70
CA LYS A 611 -2.15 -22.25 -5.56
C LYS A 611 -2.38 -21.58 -4.20
N ILE A 612 -3.16 -20.51 -4.09
CA ILE A 612 -3.42 -19.83 -2.83
C ILE A 612 -4.64 -20.41 -2.13
N PHE A 613 -4.51 -20.63 -0.82
CA PHE A 613 -5.59 -21.03 0.07
C PHE A 613 -5.21 -20.67 1.51
N TYR A 614 -6.18 -20.36 2.33
CA TYR A 614 -5.96 -20.06 3.75
C TYR A 614 -7.21 -20.35 4.57
N ASP A 615 -7.06 -21.18 5.59
CA ASP A 615 -8.06 -21.41 6.62
C ASP A 615 -7.75 -20.48 7.79
N ARG A 616 -8.61 -19.48 7.96
CA ARG A 616 -8.41 -18.45 8.99
C ARG A 616 -8.62 -19.00 10.40
N GLU A 617 -9.56 -19.93 10.60
CA GLU A 617 -9.87 -20.50 11.91
C GLU A 617 -8.71 -21.36 12.43
N GLN A 618 -8.09 -22.10 11.54
CA GLN A 618 -6.94 -22.95 11.87
C GLN A 618 -5.59 -22.20 11.78
N ALA A 619 -5.58 -20.99 11.24
CA ALA A 619 -4.38 -20.21 10.93
C ALA A 619 -3.39 -21.01 10.05
N LEU A 620 -3.91 -21.71 9.05
CA LEU A 620 -3.16 -22.69 8.25
C LEU A 620 -3.39 -22.45 6.75
N GLY A 621 -2.31 -22.44 5.97
CA GLY A 621 -2.44 -22.46 4.52
C GLY A 621 -1.27 -21.85 3.76
N ARG A 622 -1.54 -21.56 2.49
CA ARG A 622 -0.67 -20.81 1.58
C ARG A 622 -1.35 -19.48 1.20
N PRO A 623 -1.37 -18.49 2.10
CA PRO A 623 -2.02 -17.22 1.81
C PRO A 623 -1.30 -16.41 0.75
N PHE A 624 0.00 -16.64 0.50
CA PHE A 624 0.82 -15.89 -0.45
C PHE A 624 1.24 -16.72 -1.64
N TYR A 625 1.10 -16.17 -2.83
CA TYR A 625 1.49 -16.82 -4.08
C TYR A 625 3.01 -16.98 -4.17
N TYR A 626 3.73 -15.92 -3.81
CA TYR A 626 5.19 -15.91 -3.70
C TYR A 626 5.63 -14.86 -2.67
N PHE A 627 6.93 -14.86 -2.37
CA PHE A 627 7.56 -13.82 -1.55
C PHE A 627 8.44 -12.93 -2.43
N ALA A 628 8.32 -11.60 -2.23
CA ALA A 628 9.27 -10.62 -2.72
C ALA A 628 10.32 -10.35 -1.64
N TYR A 629 11.58 -10.26 -2.03
CA TYR A 629 12.70 -10.10 -1.11
C TYR A 629 13.38 -8.74 -1.30
N GLY A 630 13.96 -8.23 -0.23
CA GLY A 630 14.76 -7.01 -0.25
C GLY A 630 15.73 -6.99 0.92
N ALA A 631 16.72 -6.11 0.83
CA ALA A 631 17.57 -5.76 1.95
C ALA A 631 18.05 -4.32 1.83
N ALA A 632 18.20 -3.63 2.96
CA ALA A 632 18.71 -2.28 3.02
C ALA A 632 19.76 -2.13 4.12
N CYS A 633 20.86 -1.43 3.81
CA CYS A 633 21.92 -1.07 4.74
C CYS A 633 21.98 0.44 4.88
N SER A 634 21.55 0.97 6.04
CA SER A 634 21.49 2.41 6.31
C SER A 634 22.52 2.83 7.35
N GLU A 635 23.21 3.96 7.09
CA GLU A 635 24.11 4.65 8.00
C GLU A 635 23.54 6.02 8.38
N VAL A 636 23.51 6.30 9.66
CA VAL A 636 23.03 7.57 10.22
C VAL A 636 24.08 8.20 11.12
N ILE A 637 23.94 9.50 11.39
CA ILE A 637 24.64 10.21 12.44
C ILE A 637 23.61 10.89 13.34
N VAL A 638 23.79 10.76 14.65
CA VAL A 638 22.88 11.28 15.70
C VAL A 638 23.66 12.30 16.55
N ASP A 639 23.05 13.45 16.76
CA ASP A 639 23.49 14.42 17.77
C ASP A 639 22.86 14.05 19.14
N THR A 640 23.71 13.65 20.09
CA THR A 640 23.25 13.20 21.40
C THR A 640 22.86 14.34 22.36
N LEU A 641 23.00 15.60 21.93
CA LEU A 641 22.56 16.76 22.71
C LEU A 641 21.11 17.18 22.34
N THR A 642 20.72 16.97 21.10
CA THR A 642 19.42 17.40 20.58
C THR A 642 18.50 16.24 20.21
N GLY A 643 19.05 15.05 20.01
CA GLY A 643 18.33 13.90 19.44
C GLY A 643 18.13 13.98 17.90
N GLU A 644 18.60 15.07 17.27
CA GLU A 644 18.54 15.20 15.81
C GLU A 644 19.48 14.20 15.13
N TYR A 645 19.11 13.77 13.93
CA TYR A 645 19.92 12.83 13.16
C TYR A 645 19.85 13.13 11.66
N ARG A 646 20.82 12.60 10.94
CA ARG A 646 20.87 12.67 9.49
C ARG A 646 21.27 11.32 8.91
N MET A 647 20.63 10.95 7.82
CA MET A 647 20.99 9.78 7.04
C MET A 647 22.17 10.10 6.13
N LEU A 648 23.24 9.32 6.24
CA LEU A 648 24.48 9.51 5.50
C LEU A 648 24.50 8.71 4.21
N ARG A 649 24.18 7.40 4.31
CA ARG A 649 24.16 6.51 3.16
C ARG A 649 23.14 5.40 3.36
N THR A 650 22.44 5.04 2.30
CA THR A 650 21.63 3.83 2.24
C THR A 650 21.91 3.07 0.96
N ASP A 651 22.21 1.78 1.10
CA ASP A 651 22.38 0.83 0.02
C ASP A 651 21.18 -0.13 0.03
N ILE A 652 20.55 -0.32 -1.11
CA ILE A 652 19.35 -1.17 -1.28
C ILE A 652 19.58 -2.19 -2.38
N LEU A 653 19.25 -3.45 -2.09
CA LEU A 653 19.12 -4.52 -3.08
C LEU A 653 17.70 -5.07 -3.01
N HIS A 654 16.98 -5.07 -4.15
CA HIS A 654 15.57 -5.46 -4.18
C HIS A 654 15.26 -6.42 -5.32
N ASP A 655 14.47 -7.46 -5.03
CA ASP A 655 14.04 -8.51 -5.95
C ASP A 655 12.71 -8.14 -6.60
N VAL A 656 12.73 -7.95 -7.91
CA VAL A 656 11.55 -7.65 -8.74
C VAL A 656 11.25 -8.75 -9.76
N GLY A 657 11.93 -9.89 -9.65
CA GLY A 657 11.90 -10.92 -10.70
C GLY A 657 12.45 -10.37 -12.03
N ASP A 658 11.88 -10.80 -13.15
CA ASP A 658 12.15 -10.17 -14.44
C ASP A 658 11.37 -8.85 -14.51
N SER A 659 12.07 -7.71 -14.42
CA SER A 659 11.44 -6.39 -14.39
C SER A 659 10.67 -6.12 -15.69
N LEU A 660 9.42 -5.71 -15.56
CA LEU A 660 8.61 -5.28 -16.72
C LEU A 660 9.02 -3.88 -17.21
N ASN A 661 9.43 -3.01 -16.29
CA ASN A 661 9.91 -1.66 -16.58
C ASN A 661 10.90 -1.22 -15.49
N PRO A 662 12.22 -1.36 -15.75
CA PRO A 662 13.24 -1.10 -14.73
C PRO A 662 13.20 0.31 -14.13
N ALA A 663 12.92 1.33 -14.93
CA ALA A 663 12.88 2.72 -14.45
C ALA A 663 11.71 2.95 -13.47
N ILE A 664 10.53 2.37 -13.76
CA ILE A 664 9.37 2.44 -12.87
C ILE A 664 9.64 1.63 -11.60
N ASP A 665 10.26 0.44 -11.72
CA ASP A 665 10.56 -0.41 -10.56
C ASP A 665 11.55 0.25 -9.61
N ILE A 666 12.62 0.85 -10.12
CA ILE A 666 13.57 1.64 -9.30
C ILE A 666 12.84 2.78 -8.58
N GLY A 667 12.01 3.55 -9.29
CA GLY A 667 11.22 4.63 -8.68
C GLY A 667 10.26 4.15 -7.59
N GLN A 668 9.70 2.94 -7.72
CA GLN A 668 8.87 2.34 -6.68
C GLN A 668 9.69 1.91 -5.46
N VAL A 669 10.93 1.42 -5.66
CA VAL A 669 11.84 1.07 -4.56
C VAL A 669 12.24 2.33 -3.80
N GLU A 670 12.68 3.37 -4.49
CA GLU A 670 13.08 4.65 -3.90
C GLU A 670 11.91 5.30 -3.12
N GLY A 671 10.75 5.44 -3.77
CA GLY A 671 9.56 6.03 -3.16
C GLY A 671 9.01 5.21 -1.99
N GLY A 672 9.09 3.88 -2.06
CA GLY A 672 8.72 2.99 -0.96
C GLY A 672 9.63 3.14 0.24
N PHE A 673 10.94 3.12 0.04
CA PHE A 673 11.94 3.34 1.07
C PHE A 673 11.74 4.68 1.79
N VAL A 674 11.61 5.78 1.04
CA VAL A 674 11.43 7.12 1.63
C VAL A 674 10.16 7.21 2.46
N GLN A 675 9.06 6.62 1.98
CA GLN A 675 7.81 6.61 2.71
C GLN A 675 7.90 5.78 4.00
N GLY A 676 8.56 4.62 3.98
CA GLY A 676 8.80 3.80 5.16
C GLY A 676 9.76 4.46 6.15
N MET A 677 10.79 5.11 5.65
CA MET A 677 11.70 5.92 6.44
C MET A 677 10.95 7.06 7.16
N GLY A 678 10.12 7.82 6.43
CA GLY A 678 9.32 8.90 7.00
C GLY A 678 8.44 8.43 8.15
N TRP A 679 7.74 7.30 7.96
CA TRP A 679 6.89 6.69 8.99
C TRP A 679 7.66 6.38 10.28
N LEU A 680 8.86 5.81 10.16
CA LEU A 680 9.64 5.33 11.31
C LEU A 680 10.50 6.41 11.96
N THR A 681 10.56 7.61 11.36
CA THR A 681 11.47 8.67 11.81
C THR A 681 10.79 9.99 12.20
N MET A 682 9.93 10.55 11.35
CA MET A 682 9.47 11.93 11.50
C MET A 682 7.96 12.14 11.38
N GLU A 683 7.23 11.22 10.76
CA GLU A 683 5.80 11.35 10.56
C GLU A 683 5.06 10.97 11.84
N GLU A 684 4.55 11.95 12.58
CA GLU A 684 3.90 11.74 13.86
C GLU A 684 2.46 12.23 13.86
N LEU A 685 1.53 11.34 14.22
CA LEU A 685 0.13 11.65 14.46
C LEU A 685 -0.07 11.93 15.95
N VAL A 686 -0.59 13.13 16.27
CA VAL A 686 -0.80 13.57 17.65
C VAL A 686 -2.26 13.92 17.87
N TRP A 687 -2.91 13.24 18.80
CA TRP A 687 -4.26 13.57 19.28
C TRP A 687 -4.19 14.26 20.64
N ASN A 688 -5.05 15.25 20.85
CA ASN A 688 -5.21 15.85 22.18
C ASN A 688 -6.11 14.98 23.08
N ALA A 689 -6.23 15.35 24.37
CA ALA A 689 -7.03 14.64 25.35
C ALA A 689 -8.56 14.62 25.04
N LYS A 690 -9.02 15.39 24.05
CA LYS A 690 -10.40 15.39 23.56
C LYS A 690 -10.59 14.57 22.28
N GLY A 691 -9.57 13.82 21.85
CA GLY A 691 -9.62 12.99 20.64
C GLY A 691 -9.50 13.75 19.31
N LYS A 692 -9.15 15.06 19.33
CA LYS A 692 -8.92 15.83 18.11
C LYS A 692 -7.51 15.62 17.61
N LEU A 693 -7.36 15.30 16.32
CA LEU A 693 -6.08 15.24 15.63
C LEU A 693 -5.47 16.64 15.51
N MET A 694 -4.29 16.84 16.10
CA MET A 694 -3.59 18.12 16.12
C MET A 694 -2.67 18.29 14.89
N THR A 695 -2.15 17.19 14.36
CA THR A 695 -1.29 17.15 13.17
C THR A 695 -2.13 16.93 11.90
N SER A 696 -3.10 17.83 11.67
CA SER A 696 -4.12 17.67 10.62
C SER A 696 -3.85 18.48 9.35
N GLY A 697 -2.59 18.82 9.05
CA GLY A 697 -2.28 19.57 7.84
C GLY A 697 -0.79 19.72 7.58
N PRO A 698 -0.39 20.26 6.40
CA PRO A 698 1.00 20.37 5.99
C PRO A 698 1.89 21.17 6.94
N ALA A 699 1.28 22.09 7.70
CA ALA A 699 2.02 22.94 8.66
C ALA A 699 2.38 22.20 9.96
N SER A 700 1.71 21.10 10.27
CA SER A 700 1.86 20.38 11.55
C SER A 700 2.22 18.91 11.39
N TYR A 701 2.00 18.32 10.23
CA TYR A 701 2.39 16.94 9.90
C TYR A 701 3.61 16.94 8.98
N LYS A 702 4.74 16.49 9.48
CA LYS A 702 6.01 16.47 8.76
C LYS A 702 6.12 15.21 7.90
N ILE A 703 6.19 15.37 6.58
CA ILE A 703 6.62 14.31 5.65
C ILE A 703 8.09 14.52 5.26
N PRO A 704 8.80 13.48 4.76
CA PRO A 704 10.16 13.64 4.27
C PRO A 704 10.27 14.69 3.16
N ALA A 705 11.21 15.61 3.32
CA ALA A 705 11.61 16.55 2.28
C ALA A 705 12.92 16.08 1.61
N VAL A 706 13.35 16.73 0.55
CA VAL A 706 14.59 16.40 -0.17
C VAL A 706 15.81 16.42 0.76
N ALA A 707 15.83 17.33 1.75
CA ALA A 707 16.91 17.42 2.72
C ALA A 707 16.93 16.27 3.74
N ASP A 708 15.83 15.53 3.88
CA ASP A 708 15.73 14.38 4.79
C ASP A 708 16.18 13.07 4.12
N MET A 709 16.43 13.10 2.81
CA MET A 709 16.94 11.94 2.06
C MET A 709 18.36 11.57 2.48
N PRO A 710 18.77 10.29 2.37
CA PRO A 710 20.17 9.93 2.51
C PRO A 710 21.05 10.76 1.56
N LEU A 711 22.20 11.22 2.06
CA LEU A 711 23.16 11.96 1.24
C LEU A 711 23.68 11.13 0.05
N ASP A 712 23.77 9.82 0.24
CA ASP A 712 24.14 8.83 -0.76
C ASP A 712 23.09 7.70 -0.75
N LEU A 713 22.20 7.67 -1.75
CA LEU A 713 21.18 6.63 -1.92
C LEU A 713 21.53 5.76 -3.13
N ARG A 714 21.75 4.49 -2.89
CA ARG A 714 22.13 3.51 -3.90
C ARG A 714 21.10 2.42 -3.99
N VAL A 715 20.41 2.32 -5.11
CA VAL A 715 19.38 1.31 -5.36
C VAL A 715 19.81 0.40 -6.49
N LYS A 716 19.78 -0.91 -6.24
CA LYS A 716 20.03 -1.95 -7.23
C LYS A 716 18.88 -2.94 -7.25
N LEU A 717 18.38 -3.26 -8.43
CA LEU A 717 17.48 -4.39 -8.63
C LEU A 717 18.32 -5.67 -8.73
N LEU A 718 17.83 -6.76 -8.13
CA LEU A 718 18.47 -8.07 -8.22
C LEU A 718 18.35 -8.60 -9.65
N GLU A 719 19.47 -8.87 -10.28
CA GLU A 719 19.55 -9.31 -11.68
C GLU A 719 19.54 -10.85 -11.80
N ASN A 720 19.09 -11.36 -12.95
CA ASN A 720 19.12 -12.77 -13.31
C ASN A 720 18.40 -13.69 -12.31
N ARG A 721 17.34 -13.21 -11.71
CA ARG A 721 16.48 -13.95 -10.79
C ARG A 721 15.01 -13.74 -11.14
N LYS A 722 14.49 -14.59 -12.05
CA LYS A 722 13.05 -14.58 -12.38
C LYS A 722 12.19 -15.13 -11.25
N ASN A 723 10.94 -14.68 -11.23
CA ASN A 723 9.94 -15.30 -10.38
C ASN A 723 9.74 -16.76 -10.83
N PRO A 724 9.91 -17.75 -9.94
CA PRO A 724 9.64 -19.14 -10.27
C PRO A 724 8.16 -19.42 -10.53
N GLU A 725 7.27 -18.60 -9.98
CA GLU A 725 5.84 -18.68 -10.25
C GLU A 725 5.48 -18.08 -11.62
N GLN A 726 4.36 -18.55 -12.17
CA GLN A 726 3.88 -18.15 -13.51
C GLN A 726 3.16 -16.79 -13.46
N THR A 727 3.84 -15.78 -12.92
CA THR A 727 3.39 -14.40 -12.95
C THR A 727 3.52 -13.82 -14.37
N VAL A 728 3.10 -12.57 -14.57
CA VAL A 728 3.25 -11.91 -15.85
C VAL A 728 4.73 -11.72 -16.17
N PHE A 729 5.19 -12.39 -17.20
CA PHE A 729 6.62 -12.43 -17.64
C PHE A 729 7.61 -12.67 -16.49
N HIS A 730 7.25 -13.50 -15.50
CA HIS A 730 8.08 -13.84 -14.35
C HIS A 730 8.53 -12.65 -13.48
N SER A 731 7.79 -11.54 -13.52
CA SER A 731 8.01 -10.39 -12.65
C SER A 731 7.56 -10.65 -11.21
N LYS A 732 8.02 -9.83 -10.29
CA LYS A 732 7.52 -9.75 -8.91
C LYS A 732 6.98 -8.37 -8.59
N ALA A 733 6.06 -8.32 -7.65
CA ALA A 733 5.47 -7.08 -7.16
C ALA A 733 6.50 -6.18 -6.47
N VAL A 734 6.41 -4.88 -6.72
CA VAL A 734 7.31 -3.84 -6.20
C VAL A 734 6.53 -2.71 -5.49
N GLY A 735 5.22 -2.87 -5.31
CA GLY A 735 4.38 -1.83 -4.71
C GLY A 735 4.63 -1.64 -3.21
N GLU A 736 4.46 -2.69 -2.41
CA GLU A 736 4.55 -2.64 -0.94
C GLU A 736 5.92 -3.05 -0.38
N PRO A 737 6.61 -4.09 -0.88
CA PRO A 737 7.81 -4.61 -0.23
C PRO A 737 8.90 -3.56 0.02
N PRO A 738 9.15 -2.59 -0.87
CA PRO A 738 10.18 -1.57 -0.65
C PRO A 738 9.92 -0.66 0.56
N PHE A 739 8.68 -0.56 1.03
CA PHE A 739 8.32 0.26 2.19
C PHE A 739 9.06 -0.20 3.46
N MET A 740 9.21 -1.52 3.67
CA MET A 740 9.87 -2.09 4.83
C MET A 740 11.39 -1.90 4.84
N LEU A 741 12.00 -1.53 3.71
CA LEU A 741 13.42 -1.18 3.66
C LEU A 741 13.76 0.02 4.57
N GLY A 742 12.77 0.90 4.85
CA GLY A 742 12.89 2.00 5.80
C GLY A 742 13.19 1.58 7.24
N ILE A 743 12.92 0.32 7.62
CA ILE A 743 13.22 -0.23 8.96
C ILE A 743 14.73 -0.13 9.26
N SER A 744 15.58 -0.28 8.23
CA SER A 744 17.04 -0.16 8.38
C SER A 744 17.48 1.19 8.97
N VAL A 745 16.76 2.27 8.65
CA VAL A 745 17.05 3.62 9.19
C VAL A 745 16.74 3.68 10.68
N TRP A 746 15.59 3.18 11.09
CA TRP A 746 15.16 3.14 12.50
C TRP A 746 16.13 2.29 13.35
N CYS A 747 16.49 1.11 12.86
CA CYS A 747 17.51 0.26 13.50
C CYS A 747 18.89 0.95 13.56
N ALA A 748 19.29 1.69 12.52
CA ALA A 748 20.56 2.44 12.53
C ALA A 748 20.55 3.58 13.55
N ILE A 749 19.44 4.29 13.73
CA ILE A 749 19.30 5.30 14.79
C ILE A 749 19.48 4.65 16.17
N LYS A 750 18.81 3.52 16.40
CA LYS A 750 18.95 2.76 17.66
C LYS A 750 20.38 2.24 17.85
N ASP A 751 21.05 1.82 16.78
CA ASP A 751 22.46 1.40 16.82
C ASP A 751 23.40 2.54 17.24
N ALA A 752 23.19 3.76 16.71
CA ALA A 752 23.94 4.93 17.13
C ALA A 752 23.77 5.21 18.61
N VAL A 753 22.55 5.17 19.12
CA VAL A 753 22.23 5.43 20.54
C VAL A 753 22.74 4.30 21.45
N ALA A 754 22.65 3.04 21.02
CA ALA A 754 23.17 1.89 21.76
C ALA A 754 24.69 1.96 21.99
N SER A 755 25.43 2.67 21.12
CA SER A 755 26.88 2.87 21.28
C SER A 755 27.26 3.58 22.58
N LEU A 756 26.33 4.36 23.17
CA LEU A 756 26.53 5.05 24.46
C LEU A 756 26.62 4.08 25.65
N ALA A 757 26.07 2.88 25.53
CA ALA A 757 26.16 1.80 26.51
C ALA A 757 26.91 0.58 25.94
N ASP A 758 27.95 0.83 25.13
CA ASP A 758 28.83 -0.18 24.55
C ASP A 758 28.11 -1.28 23.78
N TYR A 759 26.97 -0.93 23.16
CA TYR A 759 26.09 -1.83 22.40
C TYR A 759 25.49 -3.00 23.21
N ARG A 760 25.42 -2.89 24.55
CA ARG A 760 24.95 -3.98 25.43
C ARG A 760 23.53 -3.79 25.98
N ALA A 761 22.83 -2.79 25.48
CA ALA A 761 21.44 -2.54 25.84
C ALA A 761 20.68 -2.00 24.64
N GLN A 762 19.41 -2.36 24.56
CA GLN A 762 18.50 -1.86 23.54
C GLN A 762 17.91 -0.52 23.96
N PRO A 763 18.10 0.56 23.17
CA PRO A 763 17.46 1.85 23.47
C PRO A 763 15.93 1.74 23.33
N ALA A 764 15.20 2.25 24.31
CA ALA A 764 13.75 2.34 24.27
C ALA A 764 13.31 3.53 23.39
N ILE A 765 13.41 3.35 22.08
CA ILE A 765 13.01 4.34 21.09
C ILE A 765 11.84 3.75 20.28
N ASP A 766 10.64 4.23 20.57
CA ASP A 766 9.45 3.88 19.83
C ASP A 766 9.48 4.45 18.40
N ALA A 767 8.62 3.92 17.52
CA ALA A 767 8.44 4.47 16.19
C ALA A 767 7.25 5.46 16.17
N PRO A 768 7.40 6.63 15.52
CA PRO A 768 8.58 7.18 14.86
C PRO A 768 9.66 7.61 15.84
N ALA A 769 10.94 7.46 15.44
CA ALA A 769 12.11 7.92 16.21
C ALA A 769 12.26 9.43 16.08
N THR A 770 11.32 10.20 16.62
CA THR A 770 11.43 11.66 16.65
C THR A 770 12.66 12.11 17.45
N PRO A 771 13.22 13.30 17.21
CA PRO A 771 14.36 13.81 17.98
C PRO A 771 14.14 13.74 19.49
N GLU A 772 12.92 13.99 19.97
CA GLU A 772 12.57 13.86 21.39
C GLU A 772 12.73 12.41 21.89
N ARG A 773 12.19 11.42 21.16
CA ARG A 773 12.31 10.00 21.54
C ARG A 773 13.74 9.51 21.47
N VAL A 774 14.50 9.98 20.47
CA VAL A 774 15.95 9.70 20.37
C VAL A 774 16.69 10.27 21.57
N LEU A 775 16.38 11.49 21.98
CA LEU A 775 17.01 12.13 23.17
C LEU A 775 16.69 11.35 24.45
N TRP A 776 15.46 10.88 24.64
CA TRP A 776 15.10 10.02 25.77
C TRP A 776 15.87 8.69 25.76
N GLY A 777 16.05 8.08 24.60
CA GLY A 777 16.90 6.89 24.42
C GLY A 777 18.37 7.17 24.78
N VAL A 778 18.91 8.33 24.37
CA VAL A 778 20.25 8.79 24.73
C VAL A 778 20.40 8.91 26.26
N GLU A 779 19.47 9.56 26.93
CA GLU A 779 19.47 9.70 28.39
C GLU A 779 19.36 8.34 29.11
N GLN A 780 18.53 7.43 28.60
CA GLN A 780 18.43 6.07 29.11
C GLN A 780 19.80 5.35 29.03
N MET A 781 20.47 5.38 27.87
CA MET A 781 21.75 4.71 27.67
C MET A 781 22.84 5.31 28.55
N ARG A 782 22.88 6.63 28.73
CA ARG A 782 23.83 7.32 29.66
C ARG A 782 23.63 6.88 31.09
N ARG A 783 22.36 6.80 31.56
CA ARG A 783 22.05 6.33 32.94
C ARG A 783 22.43 4.87 33.14
N LEU A 784 22.18 4.00 32.17
CA LEU A 784 22.59 2.59 32.24
C LEU A 784 24.12 2.45 32.33
N LYS A 785 24.88 3.19 31.53
CA LYS A 785 26.34 3.15 31.57
C LYS A 785 26.88 3.66 32.91
N ALA A 786 26.30 4.72 33.46
CA ALA A 786 26.67 5.25 34.76
C ALA A 786 26.39 4.24 35.89
N ALA A 787 25.24 3.56 35.87
CA ALA A 787 24.91 2.53 36.85
C ALA A 787 25.86 1.31 36.76
N GLN A 788 26.23 0.89 35.56
CA GLN A 788 27.19 -0.19 35.34
C GLN A 788 28.58 0.17 35.87
N ALA A 789 29.04 1.42 35.70
CA ALA A 789 30.31 1.90 36.23
C ALA A 789 30.29 1.89 37.77
N GLN A 790 29.25 2.40 38.41
CA GLN A 790 29.07 2.37 39.86
C GLN A 790 29.07 0.96 40.44
N ALA A 791 28.36 0.01 39.75
CA ALA A 791 28.36 -1.38 40.19
C ALA A 791 29.74 -2.06 40.08
N ALA A 792 30.50 -1.70 39.04
CA ALA A 792 31.88 -2.19 38.86
C ALA A 792 32.82 -1.65 39.97
N ASP A 793 32.71 -0.36 40.28
CA ASP A 793 33.49 0.28 41.36
C ASP A 793 33.16 -0.31 42.74
N ALA A 794 31.85 -0.55 43.02
CA ALA A 794 31.40 -1.20 44.27
C ALA A 794 31.87 -2.67 44.39
N ALA A 795 32.09 -3.36 43.27
CA ALA A 795 32.61 -4.74 43.28
C ALA A 795 34.13 -4.83 43.47
N VAL A 796 34.86 -3.71 43.32
CA VAL A 796 36.33 -3.63 43.44
C VAL A 796 36.76 -3.16 44.84
N GLU A 797 35.84 -2.62 45.70
CA GLU A 797 36.19 -2.32 47.10
C GLU A 797 36.34 -3.65 47.89
N PRO A 798 37.54 -4.01 48.38
CA PRO A 798 37.76 -5.23 49.14
C PRO A 798 37.13 -5.10 50.51
N ALA A 799 36.47 -6.17 50.95
CA ALA A 799 35.88 -6.33 52.26
C ALA A 799 36.89 -6.30 53.40
#